data_0ee24f3dfe373d8e1451b213068419c2
#
_entry.id   0ee24f3dfe373d8e1451b213068419c2
#
_cell.length_a   1.000
_cell.length_b   1.000
_cell.length_c   1.000
_cell.angle_alpha   90.00
_cell.angle_beta   90.00
_cell.angle_gamma   90.00
#
_symmetry.space_group_name_H-M   'P 1'
#
loop_
_entity.id
_entity.type
_entity.pdbx_description
1 polymer ?
#
loop_
_entity_poly.entity_id
_entity_poly.type
_entity_poly.pdbx_seq_one_letter_code
_entity_poly.pdbx_strand_id
1 'polypeptide(L)'
;MKVCYTAGPVKKLENCFSVSTNAVEIRIWFLTDDILRIRAGFDGDWDEASYSLTMTAWDSRTDELMKDCRKRVQTAAAELTDGDKQAVIQGSRLKVVVEKAPFRIMVYDKDGSLLHADIPDLAYREDSNHRRMHASQIEADDCFYGFGEKSGEINKAEKYMNMAPGDAMGYNAKETDSLYKHIPFYIKLNRGTKQAVGYFYHNTAECDFNMGREKRNYWHRYSTYRTDAGDVDLFLIAGPSIRDIIERYTDLTGKSVMLPKAALGYLGSSMYYPELPENSDDAVLEFIDTTHEEDIPVDGFQLSSGYCAVETEQGIKRCTFTWNNKRFKDPADWFAQMVKRGIIVSPNIKPGMLLVHPLLEEMKAKGMFLPASDDNAGVDGLAVGTWWGGPGLFVDFTKQSTREHWKQYIKDALLRYGCRSLWNDNCEYDSMVDKDAKVYFEGKGSTIGTMKPVMSNLMCQLSNEAIEEYDPNCRPFSVCRSGHAGIQRYAQVWAGDNLTHWDTMKYNIATILGMALCGVSNHGCDIGGFYGPAPEAELFVRWVQNGIFQPRFSIHSTNTDNTVTEPWMFSDKKQYIRDAINFRYKLSPMLYSLMVRAHESGLPIWQPTFAVFQNDPATYDEGVDFMFGDSLLVANVVEKGQTVRPVYLPKTENENERFYNFYTREEYAPGQTIEVPVDISSIPLFVRSGAILPMSGNRLHNLMTEKTTELEILMAPDVDSEFVLYEDDGCTNEYLKGAYLKTRIAVTAGVKTYVHFTNEGDYDTAVESMYLDMIHREKSPFYVQLDGKELPHFLHRRKFEEAESGWYYSQRLKSVQVKYPNPKKDHEVMVSFEQFDLIGM
;
A
#
# COMPACT_ATOMS: atom_id res chain seq x y z
N MET A 1 -8.20 -3.05 38.94
CA MET A 1 -8.91 -2.28 37.89
C MET A 1 -8.66 -0.79 38.14
N LYS A 2 -8.14 -0.04 37.16
CA LYS A 2 -7.99 1.42 37.22
C LYS A 2 -9.02 2.03 36.27
N VAL A 3 -9.68 3.11 36.68
CA VAL A 3 -10.63 3.85 35.83
C VAL A 3 -10.45 5.34 36.08
N CYS A 4 -10.33 6.14 35.02
CA CYS A 4 -10.21 7.58 35.12
C CYS A 4 -11.60 8.22 35.20
N TYR A 5 -12.04 8.59 36.42
CA TYR A 5 -13.33 9.25 36.68
C TYR A 5 -13.24 10.76 36.87
N THR A 6 -12.11 11.20 37.43
CA THR A 6 -11.90 12.61 37.75
C THR A 6 -10.50 13.07 37.39
N ALA A 7 -10.35 14.33 37.04
CA ALA A 7 -9.06 14.97 36.81
C ALA A 7 -8.87 16.19 37.71
N GLY A 8 -7.62 16.41 38.11
CA GLY A 8 -7.15 17.61 38.80
C GLY A 8 -6.81 18.73 37.81
N PRO A 9 -6.02 19.73 38.26
CA PRO A 9 -5.55 20.80 37.39
C PRO A 9 -4.72 20.28 36.22
N VAL A 10 -4.89 20.92 35.07
CA VAL A 10 -4.03 20.69 33.88
C VAL A 10 -2.79 21.57 34.00
N LYS A 11 -1.62 21.00 33.72
CA LYS A 11 -0.33 21.72 33.81
C LYS A 11 0.32 21.76 32.42
N LYS A 12 0.84 22.91 32.04
CA LYS A 12 1.70 23.05 30.87
C LYS A 12 3.12 22.60 31.24
N LEU A 13 3.66 21.62 30.50
CA LEU A 13 5.06 21.21 30.54
C LEU A 13 5.81 21.85 29.37
N GLU A 14 7.07 21.50 29.19
CA GLU A 14 7.93 22.11 28.17
C GLU A 14 7.33 21.94 26.73
N ASN A 15 6.88 20.73 26.41
CA ASN A 15 6.40 20.37 25.06
C ASN A 15 5.03 19.70 25.05
N CYS A 16 4.32 19.61 26.19
CA CYS A 16 3.02 18.98 26.29
C CYS A 16 2.21 19.54 27.48
N PHE A 17 0.99 19.02 27.64
CA PHE A 17 0.10 19.30 28.75
C PHE A 17 -0.12 18.02 29.57
N SER A 18 0.00 18.10 30.88
CA SER A 18 -0.19 16.98 31.80
C SER A 18 -1.53 17.12 32.53
N VAL A 19 -2.29 16.06 32.52
CA VAL A 19 -3.59 15.91 33.22
C VAL A 19 -3.43 14.80 34.25
N SER A 20 -3.44 15.14 35.53
CA SER A 20 -3.44 14.15 36.61
C SER A 20 -4.85 13.65 36.86
N THR A 21 -5.15 12.39 36.58
CA THR A 21 -6.44 11.78 36.93
C THR A 21 -6.34 11.05 38.27
N ASN A 22 -7.48 10.55 38.75
CA ASN A 22 -7.52 9.69 39.95
C ASN A 22 -6.83 8.32 39.76
N ALA A 23 -6.46 7.93 38.53
CA ALA A 23 -5.90 6.61 38.21
C ALA A 23 -4.52 6.68 37.55
N VAL A 24 -4.34 7.49 36.53
CA VAL A 24 -3.09 7.63 35.76
C VAL A 24 -2.87 9.07 35.34
N GLU A 25 -1.64 9.41 34.98
CA GLU A 25 -1.32 10.66 34.28
C GLU A 25 -1.63 10.50 32.80
N ILE A 26 -2.23 11.55 32.20
CA ILE A 26 -2.46 11.63 30.76
C ILE A 26 -1.68 12.85 30.24
N ARG A 27 -0.94 12.67 29.14
CA ARG A 27 -0.24 13.76 28.48
C ARG A 27 -0.80 14.04 27.11
N ILE A 28 -0.85 15.31 26.72
CA ILE A 28 -1.41 15.80 25.47
C ILE A 28 -0.37 16.65 24.76
N TRP A 29 -0.01 16.27 23.54
CA TRP A 29 0.91 17.01 22.67
C TRP A 29 0.15 17.54 21.45
N PHE A 30 0.38 18.78 21.11
CA PHE A 30 0.08 19.29 19.77
C PHE A 30 1.33 19.04 18.91
N LEU A 31 1.45 17.83 18.36
CA LEU A 31 2.66 17.44 17.59
C LEU A 31 2.84 18.35 16.37
N THR A 32 1.73 18.63 15.67
CA THR A 32 1.61 19.67 14.65
C THR A 32 0.29 20.41 14.85
N ASP A 33 -0.04 21.36 13.98
CA ASP A 33 -1.34 22.03 14.03
C ASP A 33 -2.53 21.08 13.77
N ASP A 34 -2.29 19.96 13.10
CA ASP A 34 -3.30 18.98 12.67
C ASP A 34 -3.19 17.62 13.37
N ILE A 35 -2.14 17.36 14.13
CA ILE A 35 -1.88 16.07 14.78
C ILE A 35 -1.76 16.26 16.29
N LEU A 36 -2.71 15.69 17.04
CA LEU A 36 -2.66 15.58 18.50
C LEU A 36 -2.18 14.18 18.90
N ARG A 37 -1.40 14.10 19.98
CA ARG A 37 -1.13 12.86 20.69
C ARG A 37 -1.72 12.94 22.10
N ILE A 38 -2.44 11.90 22.50
CA ILE A 38 -3.01 11.70 23.83
C ILE A 38 -2.51 10.37 24.35
N ARG A 39 -1.64 10.41 25.39
CA ARG A 39 -1.06 9.19 25.97
C ARG A 39 -1.45 9.07 27.44
N ALA A 40 -2.16 7.98 27.79
CA ALA A 40 -2.50 7.61 29.16
C ALA A 40 -1.46 6.60 29.66
N GLY A 41 -0.65 7.02 30.64
CA GLY A 41 0.50 6.29 31.15
C GLY A 41 0.13 5.20 32.15
N PHE A 42 -0.39 4.09 31.70
CA PHE A 42 -0.76 2.93 32.53
C PHE A 42 0.46 2.20 33.07
N ASP A 43 1.52 2.11 32.30
CA ASP A 43 2.78 1.45 32.69
C ASP A 43 3.64 2.35 33.59
N GLY A 44 3.38 3.67 33.62
CA GLY A 44 4.19 4.64 34.38
C GLY A 44 5.56 4.89 33.75
N ASP A 45 5.84 4.32 32.59
CA ASP A 45 7.05 4.48 31.83
C ASP A 45 6.79 5.40 30.62
N TRP A 46 7.52 6.51 30.56
CA TRP A 46 7.40 7.50 29.48
C TRP A 46 8.51 7.34 28.43
N ASP A 47 9.10 6.16 28.30
CA ASP A 47 10.05 5.86 27.22
C ASP A 47 9.35 6.04 25.86
N GLU A 48 10.05 6.68 24.93
CA GLU A 48 9.54 7.08 23.63
C GLU A 48 10.09 6.24 22.47
N ALA A 49 10.62 5.06 22.77
CA ALA A 49 11.15 4.16 21.73
C ALA A 49 10.05 3.72 20.75
N SER A 50 10.29 3.93 19.47
CA SER A 50 9.36 3.57 18.41
C SER A 50 10.09 3.18 17.13
N TYR A 51 9.69 2.05 16.54
CA TYR A 51 10.08 1.63 15.19
C TYR A 51 9.09 2.10 14.11
N SER A 52 7.95 2.69 14.52
CA SER A 52 6.89 3.10 13.60
C SER A 52 6.91 4.58 13.26
N LEU A 53 7.25 5.44 14.23
CA LEU A 53 7.18 6.89 14.06
C LEU A 53 8.42 7.43 13.33
N THR A 54 8.19 8.20 12.28
CA THR A 54 9.23 8.99 11.57
C THR A 54 9.22 10.46 11.96
N MET A 55 8.11 10.96 12.51
CA MET A 55 7.99 12.32 13.00
C MET A 55 7.88 12.31 14.53
N THR A 56 8.80 12.97 15.24
CA THR A 56 8.79 13.04 16.70
C THR A 56 9.24 14.43 17.18
N ALA A 57 8.76 14.84 18.36
CA ALA A 57 9.20 16.04 19.06
C ALA A 57 10.09 15.72 20.28
N TRP A 58 10.55 14.50 20.39
CA TRP A 58 11.32 13.95 21.52
C TRP A 58 12.42 13.01 21.04
N ASP A 59 13.44 12.81 21.87
CA ASP A 59 14.50 11.84 21.63
C ASP A 59 14.11 10.44 22.09
N SER A 60 14.68 9.43 21.46
CA SER A 60 14.37 8.04 21.71
C SER A 60 15.59 7.14 21.44
N ARG A 61 15.65 6.00 22.14
CA ARG A 61 16.71 4.99 21.95
C ARG A 61 16.73 4.35 20.56
N THR A 62 15.67 4.51 19.78
CA THR A 62 15.59 4.03 18.39
C THR A 62 16.08 5.05 17.36
N ASP A 63 16.50 6.25 17.77
CA ASP A 63 16.88 7.32 16.86
C ASP A 63 18.08 6.99 15.97
N GLU A 64 19.07 6.25 16.50
CA GLU A 64 20.21 5.84 15.70
C GLU A 64 19.83 4.87 14.58
N LEU A 65 18.94 3.91 14.88
CA LEU A 65 18.41 2.97 13.86
C LEU A 65 17.53 3.68 12.84
N MET A 66 16.76 4.68 13.27
CA MET A 66 15.77 5.39 12.44
C MET A 66 16.32 6.68 11.83
N LYS A 67 17.62 6.99 11.98
CA LYS A 67 18.23 8.27 11.62
C LYS A 67 17.89 8.80 10.24
N ASP A 68 17.87 7.93 9.23
CA ASP A 68 17.67 8.30 7.82
C ASP A 68 16.22 8.66 7.50
N CYS A 69 15.26 8.21 8.31
CA CYS A 69 13.85 8.52 8.16
C CYS A 69 13.26 9.35 9.30
N ARG A 70 14.01 9.59 10.41
CA ARG A 70 13.54 10.32 11.57
C ARG A 70 13.59 11.84 11.35
N LYS A 71 12.41 12.48 11.40
CA LYS A 71 12.25 13.94 11.31
C LYS A 71 11.89 14.51 12.67
N ARG A 72 12.72 15.43 13.18
CA ARG A 72 12.42 16.20 14.39
C ARG A 72 11.54 17.38 14.05
N VAL A 73 10.47 17.56 14.84
CA VAL A 73 9.57 18.71 14.76
C VAL A 73 9.49 19.38 16.12
N GLN A 74 9.18 20.67 16.12
CA GLN A 74 8.76 21.37 17.31
C GLN A 74 7.25 21.20 17.48
N THR A 75 6.78 20.99 18.72
CA THR A 75 5.36 20.95 19.02
C THR A 75 4.71 22.28 18.68
N ALA A 76 3.50 22.23 18.12
CA ALA A 76 2.74 23.43 17.79
C ALA A 76 2.38 24.20 19.08
N ALA A 77 2.34 25.52 18.97
CA ALA A 77 2.00 26.38 20.09
C ALA A 77 0.52 26.22 20.50
N ALA A 78 0.29 26.09 21.80
CA ALA A 78 -1.05 26.07 22.35
C ALA A 78 -1.11 26.78 23.72
N GLU A 79 -2.26 27.36 24.04
CA GLU A 79 -2.54 28.09 25.24
C GLU A 79 -3.50 27.35 26.16
N LEU A 80 -3.19 27.32 27.45
CA LEU A 80 -3.99 26.65 28.48
C LEU A 80 -4.80 27.68 29.28
N THR A 81 -6.09 27.43 29.38
CA THR A 81 -7.00 28.06 30.35
C THR A 81 -7.55 26.95 31.26
N ASP A 82 -7.09 26.89 32.51
CA ASP A 82 -7.50 25.86 33.46
C ASP A 82 -8.55 26.44 34.44
N GLY A 83 -9.79 25.95 34.36
CA GLY A 83 -10.89 26.29 35.25
C GLY A 83 -11.30 25.16 36.17
N ASP A 84 -12.20 25.42 37.13
CA ASP A 84 -12.61 24.45 38.15
C ASP A 84 -13.26 23.18 37.58
N LYS A 85 -14.11 23.31 36.55
CA LYS A 85 -14.87 22.21 35.95
C LYS A 85 -14.24 21.66 34.70
N GLN A 86 -13.54 22.50 33.96
CA GLN A 86 -12.90 22.13 32.70
C GLN A 86 -11.63 22.92 32.44
N ALA A 87 -10.73 22.36 31.70
CA ALA A 87 -9.59 23.02 31.10
C ALA A 87 -9.76 23.08 29.57
N VAL A 88 -9.30 24.18 28.97
CA VAL A 88 -9.27 24.39 27.52
C VAL A 88 -7.83 24.60 27.07
N ILE A 89 -7.39 23.82 26.12
CA ILE A 89 -6.09 23.94 25.45
C ILE A 89 -6.36 24.37 24.01
N GLN A 90 -6.01 25.61 23.66
CA GLN A 90 -6.31 26.20 22.37
C GLN A 90 -5.04 26.25 21.51
N GLY A 91 -4.98 25.41 20.45
CA GLY A 91 -4.02 25.51 19.36
C GLY A 91 -4.54 26.37 18.21
N SER A 92 -3.77 26.46 17.12
CA SER A 92 -4.12 27.24 15.94
C SER A 92 -5.31 26.64 15.17
N ARG A 93 -5.37 25.32 15.03
CA ARG A 93 -6.37 24.57 14.24
C ARG A 93 -7.21 23.60 15.07
N LEU A 94 -6.71 23.19 16.23
CA LEU A 94 -7.38 22.24 17.12
C LEU A 94 -7.56 22.85 18.50
N LYS A 95 -8.67 22.50 19.14
CA LYS A 95 -8.99 22.84 20.51
C LYS A 95 -9.29 21.58 21.29
N VAL A 96 -8.62 21.41 22.43
CA VAL A 96 -8.89 20.31 23.36
C VAL A 96 -9.62 20.85 24.58
N VAL A 97 -10.71 20.21 24.96
CA VAL A 97 -11.46 20.46 26.19
C VAL A 97 -11.34 19.24 27.08
N VAL A 98 -10.81 19.44 28.30
CA VAL A 98 -10.72 18.43 29.34
C VAL A 98 -11.81 18.71 30.38
N GLU A 99 -12.86 17.94 30.41
CA GLU A 99 -13.83 17.97 31.52
C GLU A 99 -13.26 17.19 32.71
N LYS A 100 -13.40 17.74 33.92
CA LYS A 100 -12.72 17.18 35.11
C LYS A 100 -13.56 16.18 35.88
N ALA A 101 -14.88 16.30 35.86
CA ALA A 101 -15.79 15.38 36.54
C ALA A 101 -17.21 15.46 35.96
N PRO A 102 -17.70 14.39 35.26
CA PRO A 102 -16.93 13.18 34.92
C PRO A 102 -15.78 13.49 33.97
N PHE A 103 -14.66 12.77 34.12
CA PHE A 103 -13.50 12.99 33.29
C PHE A 103 -13.73 12.54 31.85
N ARG A 104 -13.43 13.42 30.89
CA ARG A 104 -13.33 13.09 29.46
C ARG A 104 -12.55 14.14 28.70
N ILE A 105 -12.00 13.75 27.55
CA ILE A 105 -11.33 14.64 26.60
C ILE A 105 -12.22 14.78 25.36
N MET A 106 -12.37 16.01 24.90
CA MET A 106 -13.05 16.34 23.62
C MET A 106 -12.11 17.17 22.76
N VAL A 107 -12.13 16.93 21.44
CA VAL A 107 -11.32 17.65 20.47
C VAL A 107 -12.22 18.26 19.42
N TYR A 108 -12.01 19.54 19.15
CA TYR A 108 -12.73 20.33 18.17
C TYR A 108 -11.76 20.89 17.13
N ASP A 109 -12.24 21.09 15.91
CA ASP A 109 -11.53 21.85 14.90
C ASP A 109 -11.64 23.40 15.16
N LYS A 110 -10.97 24.18 14.30
CA LYS A 110 -10.98 25.65 14.36
C LYS A 110 -12.37 26.28 14.19
N ASP A 111 -13.29 25.56 13.53
CA ASP A 111 -14.63 26.02 13.23
C ASP A 111 -15.65 25.59 14.31
N GLY A 112 -15.19 24.87 15.32
CA GLY A 112 -15.96 24.39 16.46
C GLY A 112 -16.66 23.05 16.24
N SER A 113 -16.37 22.34 15.14
CA SER A 113 -16.91 20.99 14.90
C SER A 113 -16.23 19.97 15.80
N LEU A 114 -17.04 19.08 16.40
CA LEU A 114 -16.54 18.02 17.27
C LEU A 114 -15.88 16.90 16.44
N LEU A 115 -14.56 16.72 16.59
CA LEU A 115 -13.79 15.68 15.93
C LEU A 115 -13.77 14.38 16.72
N HIS A 116 -13.62 14.50 18.06
CA HIS A 116 -13.50 13.39 18.99
C HIS A 116 -14.12 13.73 20.32
N ALA A 117 -14.74 12.75 20.95
CA ALA A 117 -15.15 12.82 22.35
C ALA A 117 -14.97 11.45 23.01
N ASP A 118 -14.42 11.44 24.21
CA ASP A 118 -14.42 10.26 25.08
C ASP A 118 -15.82 9.95 25.61
N ILE A 119 -16.08 8.71 25.95
CA ILE A 119 -17.26 8.33 26.73
C ILE A 119 -16.94 8.53 28.24
N PRO A 120 -17.69 9.37 28.95
CA PRO A 120 -17.51 9.55 30.38
C PRO A 120 -17.59 8.20 31.12
N ASP A 121 -16.77 8.00 32.14
CA ASP A 121 -16.66 6.81 32.98
C ASP A 121 -16.13 5.54 32.28
N LEU A 122 -15.92 5.58 30.97
CA LEU A 122 -15.38 4.45 30.20
C LEU A 122 -14.11 4.77 29.43
N ALA A 123 -13.74 6.06 29.35
CA ALA A 123 -12.73 6.52 28.40
C ALA A 123 -11.38 5.81 28.54
N TYR A 124 -10.79 5.86 29.73
CA TYR A 124 -9.48 5.26 30.01
C TYR A 124 -9.56 4.34 31.20
N ARG A 125 -9.27 3.07 31.01
CA ARG A 125 -9.38 2.05 32.06
C ARG A 125 -8.42 0.88 31.84
N GLU A 126 -8.09 0.20 32.97
CA GLU A 126 -7.39 -1.07 33.02
C GLU A 126 -8.31 -2.10 33.70
N ASP A 127 -8.53 -3.27 33.08
CA ASP A 127 -9.34 -4.34 33.66
C ASP A 127 -8.54 -5.20 34.67
N SER A 128 -9.18 -6.24 35.23
CA SER A 128 -8.55 -7.16 36.19
C SER A 128 -7.43 -8.02 35.57
N ASN A 129 -7.38 -8.12 34.25
CA ASN A 129 -6.37 -8.87 33.50
C ASN A 129 -5.27 -7.94 32.97
N HIS A 130 -5.20 -6.71 33.49
CA HIS A 130 -4.27 -5.67 33.07
C HIS A 130 -4.37 -5.25 31.62
N ARG A 131 -5.47 -5.50 30.93
CA ARG A 131 -5.71 -4.99 29.59
C ARG A 131 -6.17 -3.54 29.67
N ARG A 132 -5.62 -2.70 28.80
CA ARG A 132 -5.91 -1.28 28.74
C ARG A 132 -6.96 -1.00 27.68
N MET A 133 -7.85 -0.08 27.96
CA MET A 133 -9.03 0.20 27.13
C MET A 133 -9.23 1.69 26.97
N HIS A 134 -9.64 2.08 25.76
CA HIS A 134 -10.11 3.42 25.43
C HIS A 134 -11.49 3.32 24.80
N ALA A 135 -12.42 4.20 25.21
CA ALA A 135 -13.78 4.24 24.67
C ALA A 135 -14.10 5.64 24.12
N SER A 136 -14.47 5.69 22.85
CA SER A 136 -14.81 6.93 22.14
C SER A 136 -16.28 6.97 21.76
N GLN A 137 -16.90 8.14 21.83
CA GLN A 137 -18.23 8.39 21.31
C GLN A 137 -18.25 8.26 19.79
N ILE A 138 -19.25 7.59 19.27
CA ILE A 138 -19.51 7.49 17.83
C ILE A 138 -20.98 7.74 17.52
N GLU A 139 -21.25 8.14 16.27
CA GLU A 139 -22.61 8.38 15.78
C GLU A 139 -23.08 7.23 14.88
N ALA A 140 -24.39 7.17 14.64
CA ALA A 140 -24.96 6.14 13.76
C ALA A 140 -24.51 6.28 12.31
N ASP A 141 -24.19 7.53 11.92
CA ASP A 141 -23.74 7.88 10.57
C ASP A 141 -22.22 7.82 10.38
N ASP A 142 -21.48 7.37 11.38
CA ASP A 142 -20.05 7.19 11.29
C ASP A 142 -19.70 5.92 10.53
N CYS A 143 -18.80 6.04 9.56
CA CYS A 143 -18.16 4.97 8.83
C CYS A 143 -16.70 4.85 9.27
N PHE A 144 -16.14 3.63 9.22
CA PHE A 144 -14.80 3.35 9.69
C PHE A 144 -14.03 2.52 8.67
N TYR A 145 -12.82 2.97 8.31
CA TYR A 145 -12.01 2.38 7.25
C TYR A 145 -10.56 2.22 7.67
N GLY A 146 -9.87 1.21 7.13
CA GLY A 146 -8.47 0.94 7.43
C GLY A 146 -8.28 -0.30 8.30
N PHE A 147 -7.66 -0.17 9.48
CA PHE A 147 -7.32 -1.25 10.42
C PHE A 147 -6.28 -2.24 9.89
N GLY A 148 -5.48 -1.83 8.90
CA GLY A 148 -4.55 -2.73 8.24
C GLY A 148 -5.28 -3.74 7.35
N GLU A 149 -4.84 -4.99 7.41
CA GLU A 149 -5.39 -6.08 6.60
C GLU A 149 -6.61 -6.70 7.28
N LYS A 150 -7.80 -6.42 6.77
CA LYS A 150 -9.08 -6.86 7.35
C LYS A 150 -10.05 -7.38 6.30
N SER A 151 -10.59 -8.56 6.54
CA SER A 151 -11.61 -9.20 5.71
C SER A 151 -12.95 -8.49 5.74
N GLY A 152 -13.80 -8.82 4.78
CA GLY A 152 -15.19 -8.36 4.66
C GLY A 152 -15.34 -6.98 4.04
N GLU A 153 -16.48 -6.36 4.26
CA GLU A 153 -16.84 -5.07 3.70
C GLU A 153 -15.82 -3.98 4.04
N ILE A 154 -15.68 -2.99 3.17
CA ILE A 154 -14.73 -1.87 3.35
C ILE A 154 -15.05 -1.05 4.60
N ASN A 155 -16.33 -0.77 4.85
CA ASN A 155 -16.80 -0.06 6.03
C ASN A 155 -16.90 -1.04 7.22
N LYS A 156 -16.15 -0.74 8.29
CA LYS A 156 -16.07 -1.58 9.49
C LYS A 156 -17.05 -1.16 10.62
N ALA A 157 -18.05 -0.33 10.32
CA ALA A 157 -19.08 -0.01 11.30
C ALA A 157 -19.80 -1.27 11.78
N GLU A 158 -20.11 -1.31 13.07
CA GLU A 158 -20.73 -2.46 13.77
C GLU A 158 -19.94 -3.78 13.72
N LYS A 159 -18.63 -3.71 13.46
CA LYS A 159 -17.74 -4.87 13.47
C LYS A 159 -16.92 -4.95 14.77
N TYR A 160 -16.59 -6.18 15.12
CA TYR A 160 -15.54 -6.49 16.08
C TYR A 160 -14.34 -7.03 15.27
N MET A 161 -13.12 -6.57 15.58
CA MET A 161 -11.93 -6.96 14.84
C MET A 161 -10.80 -7.30 15.80
N ASN A 162 -10.17 -8.44 15.55
CA ASN A 162 -8.98 -8.86 16.27
C ASN A 162 -7.71 -8.38 15.54
N MET A 163 -6.80 -7.74 16.27
CA MET A 163 -5.56 -7.19 15.75
C MET A 163 -4.36 -8.00 16.27
N ALA A 164 -4.29 -9.25 15.83
CA ALA A 164 -3.21 -10.17 16.16
C ALA A 164 -2.74 -10.82 14.86
N PRO A 165 -1.56 -10.44 14.31
CA PRO A 165 -1.06 -11.01 13.05
C PRO A 165 -0.83 -12.51 13.20
N GLY A 166 -1.20 -13.28 12.18
CA GLY A 166 -1.08 -14.73 12.18
C GLY A 166 -1.01 -15.30 10.77
N ASP A 167 -0.53 -16.53 10.64
CA ASP A 167 -0.50 -17.28 9.38
C ASP A 167 -1.89 -17.85 9.09
N ALA A 168 -2.69 -17.09 8.36
CA ALA A 168 -4.06 -17.41 7.98
C ALA A 168 -4.14 -18.19 6.66
N MET A 169 -3.32 -19.22 6.48
CA MET A 169 -3.27 -20.02 5.25
C MET A 169 -4.64 -20.50 4.79
N GLY A 170 -4.97 -20.22 3.53
CA GLY A 170 -6.26 -20.57 2.95
C GLY A 170 -7.41 -19.68 3.43
N TYR A 171 -7.14 -18.45 3.85
CA TYR A 171 -8.18 -17.54 4.34
C TYR A 171 -9.21 -17.18 3.26
N ASN A 172 -10.44 -17.01 3.70
CA ASN A 172 -11.51 -16.39 2.93
C ASN A 172 -11.58 -14.89 3.27
N ALA A 173 -11.35 -14.03 2.27
CA ALA A 173 -11.32 -12.58 2.47
C ALA A 173 -12.65 -11.97 2.90
N LYS A 174 -13.75 -12.71 2.89
CA LYS A 174 -15.06 -12.27 3.39
C LYS A 174 -15.18 -12.33 4.91
N GLU A 175 -14.57 -13.34 5.55
CA GLU A 175 -14.91 -13.70 6.93
C GLU A 175 -13.71 -13.88 7.86
N THR A 176 -12.56 -14.31 7.35
CA THR A 176 -11.41 -14.67 8.20
C THR A 176 -10.85 -13.45 8.92
N ASP A 177 -10.74 -13.54 10.24
CA ASP A 177 -10.07 -12.56 11.09
C ASP A 177 -9.32 -13.30 12.23
N SER A 178 -8.04 -13.06 12.42
CA SER A 178 -7.19 -12.02 11.85
C SER A 178 -6.40 -12.51 10.63
N LEU A 179 -5.75 -11.55 9.93
CA LEU A 179 -4.86 -11.80 8.81
C LEU A 179 -3.40 -11.50 9.17
N TYR A 180 -2.55 -11.18 8.20
CA TYR A 180 -1.09 -11.15 8.35
C TYR A 180 -0.54 -9.83 8.89
N LYS A 181 -1.24 -8.70 8.74
CA LYS A 181 -0.75 -7.35 9.08
C LYS A 181 -1.56 -6.66 10.16
N HIS A 182 -0.86 -6.12 11.11
CA HIS A 182 -1.40 -5.46 12.28
C HIS A 182 -1.11 -3.95 12.23
N ILE A 183 -2.07 -3.14 11.80
CA ILE A 183 -1.95 -1.68 11.74
C ILE A 183 -3.14 -1.06 12.49
N PRO A 184 -2.96 -0.63 13.76
CA PRO A 184 -4.03 -0.08 14.57
C PRO A 184 -4.31 1.39 14.23
N PHE A 185 -4.59 1.64 12.94
CA PHE A 185 -4.97 2.92 12.39
C PHE A 185 -6.28 2.80 11.61
N TYR A 186 -7.18 3.75 11.83
CA TYR A 186 -8.41 3.87 11.06
C TYR A 186 -8.82 5.32 10.81
N ILE A 187 -9.65 5.51 9.80
CA ILE A 187 -10.28 6.78 9.44
C ILE A 187 -11.77 6.68 9.77
N LYS A 188 -12.26 7.61 10.59
CA LYS A 188 -13.70 7.85 10.82
C LYS A 188 -14.17 8.90 9.82
N LEU A 189 -15.23 8.60 9.08
CA LEU A 189 -15.90 9.50 8.15
C LEU A 189 -17.39 9.56 8.48
N ASN A 190 -17.91 10.75 8.75
CA ASN A 190 -19.32 10.93 9.08
C ASN A 190 -20.15 11.25 7.83
N ARG A 191 -21.24 10.48 7.59
CA ARG A 191 -22.10 10.63 6.40
C ARG A 191 -22.82 12.00 6.34
N GLY A 192 -23.17 12.57 7.48
CA GLY A 192 -23.88 13.84 7.57
C GLY A 192 -22.97 15.02 7.31
N THR A 193 -21.88 15.13 8.10
CA THR A 193 -20.91 16.24 8.03
C THR A 193 -19.88 16.08 6.93
N LYS A 194 -19.66 14.84 6.45
CA LYS A 194 -18.60 14.47 5.47
C LYS A 194 -17.18 14.75 5.96
N GLN A 195 -17.01 14.96 7.27
CA GLN A 195 -15.75 15.23 7.90
C GLN A 195 -15.03 13.92 8.24
N ALA A 196 -13.74 13.88 7.97
CA ALA A 196 -12.87 12.75 8.27
C ALA A 196 -11.90 13.06 9.42
N VAL A 197 -11.61 12.03 10.24
CA VAL A 197 -10.63 12.07 11.34
C VAL A 197 -9.89 10.75 11.38
N GLY A 198 -8.54 10.80 11.43
CA GLY A 198 -7.69 9.63 11.60
C GLY A 198 -7.43 9.32 13.07
N TYR A 199 -7.41 8.04 13.40
CA TYR A 199 -7.09 7.49 14.73
C TYR A 199 -5.96 6.49 14.59
N PHE A 200 -4.81 6.77 15.19
CA PHE A 200 -3.69 5.85 15.23
C PHE A 200 -3.33 5.53 16.69
N TYR A 201 -3.52 4.27 17.09
CA TYR A 201 -3.09 3.77 18.39
C TYR A 201 -1.66 3.25 18.27
N HIS A 202 -0.71 4.04 18.75
CA HIS A 202 0.73 3.74 18.70
C HIS A 202 1.09 2.71 19.78
N ASN A 203 0.75 1.46 19.53
CA ASN A 203 1.04 0.32 20.40
C ASN A 203 1.22 -0.93 19.54
N THR A 204 2.23 -1.74 19.85
CA THR A 204 2.60 -2.94 19.09
C THR A 204 2.05 -4.24 19.69
N ALA A 205 1.48 -4.19 20.88
CA ALA A 205 0.82 -5.35 21.50
C ALA A 205 -0.45 -5.76 20.73
N GLU A 206 -0.85 -7.01 20.90
CA GLU A 206 -2.14 -7.46 20.38
C GLU A 206 -3.27 -6.60 20.94
N CYS A 207 -4.23 -6.28 20.08
CA CYS A 207 -5.35 -5.44 20.44
C CYS A 207 -6.62 -5.87 19.71
N ASP A 208 -7.75 -5.32 20.13
CA ASP A 208 -9.02 -5.48 19.44
C ASP A 208 -9.78 -4.16 19.35
N PHE A 209 -10.64 -4.08 18.34
CA PHE A 209 -11.55 -2.97 18.12
C PHE A 209 -13.00 -3.45 18.10
N ASN A 210 -13.86 -2.72 18.79
CA ASN A 210 -15.31 -2.84 18.68
C ASN A 210 -15.88 -1.52 18.15
N MET A 211 -16.34 -1.51 16.90
CA MET A 211 -16.78 -0.29 16.22
C MET A 211 -18.30 -0.10 16.30
N GLY A 212 -18.84 -0.12 17.54
CA GLY A 212 -20.26 0.09 17.80
C GLY A 212 -21.13 -1.17 17.68
N ARG A 213 -20.53 -2.37 17.63
CA ARG A 213 -21.27 -3.64 17.70
C ARG A 213 -21.88 -3.85 19.08
N GLU A 214 -21.12 -3.52 20.15
CA GLU A 214 -21.64 -3.50 21.50
C GLU A 214 -22.49 -2.25 21.71
N LYS A 215 -23.74 -2.42 22.19
CA LYS A 215 -24.71 -1.35 22.47
C LYS A 215 -25.22 -1.50 23.89
N ARG A 216 -25.18 -0.39 24.63
CA ARG A 216 -25.72 -0.35 26.02
C ARG A 216 -26.59 0.88 26.19
N ASN A 217 -27.75 0.73 26.81
CA ASN A 217 -28.75 1.79 26.95
C ASN A 217 -28.34 2.95 27.88
N TYR A 218 -27.27 2.76 28.69
CA TYR A 218 -26.82 3.75 29.69
C TYR A 218 -25.83 4.77 29.12
N TRP A 219 -25.20 4.47 28.01
CA TRP A 219 -24.19 5.33 27.40
C TRP A 219 -24.56 5.67 25.96
N HIS A 220 -24.02 6.78 25.50
CA HIS A 220 -24.01 7.10 24.08
C HIS A 220 -23.41 5.94 23.28
N ARG A 221 -23.74 5.82 22.00
CA ARG A 221 -23.08 4.86 21.11
C ARG A 221 -21.55 5.05 21.14
N TYR A 222 -20.79 3.97 21.22
CA TYR A 222 -19.35 4.04 21.41
C TYR A 222 -18.59 2.97 20.62
N SER A 223 -17.33 3.29 20.33
CA SER A 223 -16.30 2.33 19.93
C SER A 223 -15.36 2.07 21.09
N THR A 224 -14.71 0.90 21.09
CA THR A 224 -13.65 0.59 22.05
C THR A 224 -12.40 0.09 21.32
N TYR A 225 -11.26 0.55 21.79
CA TYR A 225 -9.95 -0.03 21.58
C TYR A 225 -9.53 -0.74 22.87
N ARG A 226 -8.97 -1.95 22.77
CA ARG A 226 -8.45 -2.70 23.91
C ARG A 226 -7.13 -3.34 23.52
N THR A 227 -6.11 -3.19 24.37
CA THR A 227 -4.76 -3.74 24.16
C THR A 227 -4.34 -4.61 25.34
N ASP A 228 -3.58 -5.66 25.06
CA ASP A 228 -3.11 -6.61 26.07
C ASP A 228 -1.96 -6.05 26.93
N ALA A 229 -1.21 -5.06 26.43
CA ALA A 229 -0.09 -4.43 27.12
C ALA A 229 0.16 -2.99 26.65
N GLY A 230 1.08 -2.30 27.34
CA GLY A 230 1.49 -0.94 27.01
C GLY A 230 0.49 0.14 27.39
N ASP A 231 0.75 1.37 27.02
CA ASP A 231 -0.11 2.53 27.26
C ASP A 231 -1.24 2.63 26.20
N VAL A 232 -2.28 3.38 26.52
CA VAL A 232 -3.18 3.92 25.49
C VAL A 232 -2.50 5.18 24.92
N ASP A 233 -1.93 5.06 23.75
CA ASP A 233 -1.17 6.12 23.06
C ASP A 233 -1.83 6.43 21.73
N LEU A 234 -2.72 7.42 21.71
CA LEU A 234 -3.57 7.77 20.57
C LEU A 234 -3.05 9.01 19.86
N PHE A 235 -2.83 8.91 18.56
CA PHE A 235 -2.69 10.07 17.67
C PHE A 235 -4.02 10.31 16.96
N LEU A 236 -4.55 11.53 17.13
CA LEU A 236 -5.69 12.04 16.39
C LEU A 236 -5.19 12.92 15.26
N ILE A 237 -5.57 12.59 14.03
CA ILE A 237 -5.13 13.25 12.81
C ILE A 237 -6.33 13.94 12.18
N ALA A 238 -6.35 15.27 12.21
CA ALA A 238 -7.43 16.04 11.63
C ALA A 238 -7.37 16.01 10.09
N GLY A 239 -8.58 15.97 9.45
CA GLY A 239 -8.73 16.16 8.01
C GLY A 239 -8.73 17.66 7.65
N PRO A 240 -9.60 18.12 6.75
CA PRO A 240 -10.97 17.61 6.57
C PRO A 240 -11.12 16.39 5.64
N SER A 241 -10.17 16.15 4.73
CA SER A 241 -10.34 15.05 3.77
C SER A 241 -9.60 13.78 4.21
N ILE A 242 -10.05 12.64 3.68
CA ILE A 242 -9.36 11.35 3.82
C ILE A 242 -7.93 11.46 3.26
N ARG A 243 -7.75 12.15 2.15
CA ARG A 243 -6.43 12.33 1.52
C ARG A 243 -5.48 13.11 2.43
N ASP A 244 -5.93 14.21 3.04
CA ASP A 244 -5.14 14.95 4.05
C ASP A 244 -4.70 14.05 5.21
N ILE A 245 -5.61 13.18 5.67
CA ILE A 245 -5.32 12.24 6.76
C ILE A 245 -4.24 11.23 6.35
N ILE A 246 -4.33 10.66 5.15
CA ILE A 246 -3.34 9.70 4.65
C ILE A 246 -1.96 10.37 4.52
N GLU A 247 -1.89 11.58 3.97
CA GLU A 247 -0.64 12.34 3.86
C GLU A 247 -0.02 12.61 5.23
N ARG A 248 -0.81 13.09 6.19
CA ARG A 248 -0.37 13.36 7.58
C ARG A 248 0.00 12.09 8.34
N TYR A 249 -0.76 11.02 8.16
CA TYR A 249 -0.43 9.72 8.75
C TYR A 249 0.89 9.17 8.19
N THR A 250 1.13 9.32 6.90
CA THR A 250 2.39 8.90 6.29
C THR A 250 3.56 9.87 6.57
N ASP A 251 3.30 11.15 6.89
CA ASP A 251 4.31 12.02 7.49
C ASP A 251 4.72 11.51 8.88
N LEU A 252 3.76 11.00 9.65
CA LEU A 252 3.99 10.46 10.98
C LEU A 252 4.70 9.09 10.96
N THR A 253 4.38 8.22 9.99
CA THR A 253 4.85 6.82 9.95
C THR A 253 5.79 6.50 8.78
N GLY A 254 6.04 7.46 7.91
CA GLY A 254 6.89 7.35 6.72
C GLY A 254 6.13 7.11 5.42
N LYS A 255 6.68 7.63 4.34
CA LYS A 255 6.16 7.46 2.98
C LYS A 255 6.52 6.08 2.43
N SER A 256 5.86 5.66 1.35
CA SER A 256 6.16 4.41 0.64
C SER A 256 7.58 4.40 0.07
N VAL A 257 8.23 3.24 0.12
CA VAL A 257 9.54 3.03 -0.51
C VAL A 257 9.48 3.29 -2.02
N MET A 258 10.56 3.85 -2.58
CA MET A 258 10.74 3.97 -4.02
C MET A 258 11.17 2.62 -4.59
N LEU A 259 10.26 1.91 -5.25
CA LEU A 259 10.52 0.59 -5.83
C LEU A 259 11.15 0.68 -7.23
N PRO A 260 11.94 -0.32 -7.66
CA PRO A 260 12.32 -0.44 -9.06
C PRO A 260 11.11 -0.75 -9.94
N LYS A 261 11.13 -0.36 -11.21
CA LYS A 261 10.03 -0.62 -12.16
C LYS A 261 9.63 -2.08 -12.26
N ALA A 262 10.59 -3.01 -12.17
CA ALA A 262 10.32 -4.44 -12.16
C ALA A 262 9.28 -4.86 -11.11
N ALA A 263 9.24 -4.21 -9.95
CA ALA A 263 8.27 -4.47 -8.90
C ALA A 263 6.81 -4.19 -9.32
N LEU A 264 6.62 -3.40 -10.36
CA LEU A 264 5.31 -3.06 -10.93
C LEU A 264 4.93 -3.91 -12.14
N GLY A 265 5.83 -4.72 -12.67
CA GLY A 265 5.57 -5.67 -13.75
C GLY A 265 4.84 -6.93 -13.26
N TYR A 266 4.78 -7.93 -14.11
CA TYR A 266 4.33 -9.26 -13.73
C TYR A 266 5.46 -9.98 -12.98
N LEU A 267 5.16 -10.44 -11.77
CA LEU A 267 6.05 -11.25 -10.94
C LEU A 267 5.56 -12.69 -10.97
N GLY A 268 6.20 -13.54 -11.78
CA GLY A 268 5.93 -14.96 -11.80
C GLY A 268 6.28 -15.62 -10.47
N SER A 269 5.57 -16.66 -10.08
CA SER A 269 5.84 -17.42 -8.87
C SER A 269 5.05 -18.72 -8.83
N SER A 270 5.57 -19.71 -8.12
CA SER A 270 4.87 -20.97 -7.83
C SER A 270 5.60 -21.72 -6.72
N MET A 271 4.86 -22.47 -5.92
CA MET A 271 5.47 -23.47 -5.04
C MET A 271 6.01 -24.67 -5.82
N TYR A 272 5.48 -24.95 -7.01
CA TYR A 272 5.81 -26.15 -7.79
C TYR A 272 7.25 -26.20 -8.29
N TYR A 273 7.71 -25.17 -9.03
CA TYR A 273 9.00 -25.20 -9.72
C TYR A 273 10.21 -25.34 -8.78
N PRO A 274 10.31 -24.58 -7.67
CA PRO A 274 11.40 -24.74 -6.72
C PRO A 274 11.35 -26.03 -5.90
N GLU A 275 10.23 -26.75 -5.89
CA GLU A 275 10.00 -27.99 -5.15
C GLU A 275 10.29 -29.27 -5.98
N LEU A 276 10.60 -29.16 -7.26
CA LEU A 276 11.01 -30.30 -8.07
C LEU A 276 12.18 -31.07 -7.42
N PRO A 277 12.26 -32.39 -7.54
CA PRO A 277 13.33 -33.16 -6.92
C PRO A 277 14.74 -32.69 -7.34
N GLU A 278 14.88 -32.29 -8.61
CA GLU A 278 16.13 -31.79 -9.22
C GLU A 278 15.81 -30.84 -10.38
N ASN A 279 16.81 -30.07 -10.84
CA ASN A 279 16.72 -29.19 -12.02
C ASN A 279 15.62 -28.12 -11.93
N SER A 280 15.34 -27.60 -10.74
CA SER A 280 14.40 -26.48 -10.54
C SER A 280 14.91 -25.21 -11.21
N ASP A 281 16.24 -25.04 -11.29
CA ASP A 281 16.92 -23.96 -12.03
C ASP A 281 16.49 -23.93 -13.50
N ASP A 282 16.57 -25.06 -14.20
CA ASP A 282 16.16 -25.19 -15.59
C ASP A 282 14.65 -24.97 -15.75
N ALA A 283 13.82 -25.51 -14.85
CA ALA A 283 12.36 -25.36 -14.91
C ALA A 283 11.89 -23.92 -14.73
N VAL A 284 12.54 -23.13 -13.88
CA VAL A 284 12.20 -21.70 -13.75
C VAL A 284 12.64 -20.91 -14.99
N LEU A 285 13.79 -21.24 -15.60
CA LEU A 285 14.21 -20.63 -16.87
C LEU A 285 13.20 -20.93 -17.99
N GLU A 286 12.75 -22.20 -18.09
CA GLU A 286 11.72 -22.62 -19.04
C GLU A 286 10.39 -21.87 -18.83
N PHE A 287 9.98 -21.64 -17.56
CA PHE A 287 8.81 -20.81 -17.28
C PHE A 287 8.96 -19.41 -17.87
N ILE A 288 10.12 -18.76 -17.67
CA ILE A 288 10.38 -17.43 -18.23
C ILE A 288 10.39 -17.47 -19.77
N ASP A 289 11.04 -18.47 -20.37
CA ASP A 289 11.08 -18.60 -21.82
C ASP A 289 9.66 -18.83 -22.38
N THR A 290 8.81 -19.60 -21.69
CA THR A 290 7.40 -19.83 -22.05
C THR A 290 6.58 -18.53 -21.99
N THR A 291 6.82 -17.61 -21.01
CA THR A 291 6.12 -16.30 -21.00
C THR A 291 6.41 -15.52 -22.29
N HIS A 292 7.66 -15.56 -22.78
CA HIS A 292 8.03 -14.90 -24.05
C HIS A 292 7.37 -15.58 -25.25
N GLU A 293 7.33 -16.93 -25.33
CA GLU A 293 6.66 -17.67 -26.39
C GLU A 293 5.15 -17.40 -26.44
N GLU A 294 4.51 -17.28 -25.28
CA GLU A 294 3.09 -16.94 -25.12
C GLU A 294 2.81 -15.45 -25.26
N ASP A 295 3.85 -14.62 -25.52
CA ASP A 295 3.73 -13.17 -25.72
C ASP A 295 3.15 -12.46 -24.47
N ILE A 296 3.59 -12.89 -23.28
CA ILE A 296 3.20 -12.38 -21.98
C ILE A 296 4.38 -11.63 -21.38
N PRO A 297 4.25 -10.34 -21.07
CA PRO A 297 5.31 -9.58 -20.40
C PRO A 297 5.60 -10.10 -18.99
N VAL A 298 6.87 -10.05 -18.57
CA VAL A 298 7.31 -10.47 -17.24
C VAL A 298 8.56 -9.72 -16.80
N ASP A 299 8.65 -9.36 -15.51
CA ASP A 299 9.78 -8.61 -14.94
C ASP A 299 10.46 -9.31 -13.76
N GLY A 300 9.80 -10.25 -13.12
CA GLY A 300 10.37 -10.89 -11.95
C GLY A 300 9.90 -12.31 -11.72
N PHE A 301 10.65 -13.01 -10.85
CA PHE A 301 10.26 -14.32 -10.34
C PHE A 301 10.45 -14.36 -8.83
N GLN A 302 9.39 -14.60 -8.10
CA GLN A 302 9.41 -14.78 -6.66
C GLN A 302 9.71 -16.25 -6.35
N LEU A 303 10.93 -16.51 -5.87
CA LEU A 303 11.46 -17.85 -5.65
C LEU A 303 11.04 -18.38 -4.28
N SER A 304 10.08 -19.30 -4.25
CA SER A 304 9.62 -19.92 -3.00
C SER A 304 10.74 -20.78 -2.34
N SER A 305 10.56 -21.11 -1.07
CA SER A 305 11.59 -21.68 -0.20
C SER A 305 12.09 -23.09 -0.55
N GLY A 306 11.58 -23.68 -1.65
CA GLY A 306 12.10 -24.95 -2.16
C GLY A 306 13.58 -24.95 -2.53
N TYR A 307 14.12 -23.78 -2.93
CA TYR A 307 15.55 -23.64 -3.27
C TYR A 307 16.49 -23.93 -2.08
N CYS A 308 16.05 -23.66 -0.86
CA CYS A 308 16.82 -23.87 0.37
C CYS A 308 16.38 -25.12 1.16
N ALA A 309 15.65 -26.04 0.54
CA ALA A 309 15.25 -27.30 1.15
C ALA A 309 16.38 -28.32 1.02
N VAL A 310 17.12 -28.53 2.12
CA VAL A 310 18.32 -29.39 2.18
C VAL A 310 18.12 -30.62 3.04
N GLU A 311 18.96 -31.64 2.84
CA GLU A 311 18.95 -32.83 3.65
C GLU A 311 19.37 -32.53 5.08
N THR A 312 18.60 -32.99 6.05
CA THR A 312 18.88 -32.91 7.48
C THR A 312 18.66 -34.28 8.14
N GLU A 313 18.96 -34.41 9.43
CA GLU A 313 18.69 -35.61 10.23
C GLU A 313 17.18 -35.97 10.27
N GLN A 314 16.29 -35.00 10.01
CA GLN A 314 14.83 -35.16 9.97
C GLN A 314 14.28 -35.17 8.54
N GLY A 315 15.09 -35.50 7.54
CA GLY A 315 14.74 -35.46 6.14
C GLY A 315 14.95 -34.08 5.50
N ILE A 316 14.38 -33.86 4.34
CA ILE A 316 14.51 -32.60 3.61
C ILE A 316 13.77 -31.48 4.35
N LYS A 317 14.49 -30.41 4.75
CA LYS A 317 13.96 -29.27 5.50
C LYS A 317 14.41 -27.95 4.87
N ARG A 318 13.54 -26.93 4.95
CA ARG A 318 13.85 -25.58 4.47
C ARG A 318 14.74 -24.86 5.46
N CYS A 319 15.95 -24.56 5.03
CA CYS A 319 16.98 -23.93 5.85
C CYS A 319 17.42 -22.61 5.18
N THR A 320 16.86 -21.50 5.60
CA THR A 320 17.20 -20.16 5.08
C THR A 320 18.71 -19.94 5.04
N PHE A 321 19.23 -19.30 4.00
CA PHE A 321 20.66 -19.09 3.73
C PHE A 321 21.45 -20.34 3.30
N THR A 322 20.76 -21.38 2.83
CA THR A 322 21.36 -22.54 2.18
C THR A 322 20.85 -22.71 0.76
N TRP A 323 21.49 -23.57 -0.02
CA TRP A 323 21.08 -23.93 -1.38
C TRP A 323 21.00 -25.43 -1.55
N ASN A 324 19.94 -25.92 -2.18
CA ASN A 324 19.85 -27.32 -2.64
C ASN A 324 20.49 -27.43 -4.02
N ASN A 325 21.73 -27.93 -4.08
CA ASN A 325 22.50 -28.00 -5.31
C ASN A 325 22.00 -29.07 -6.33
N LYS A 326 21.03 -29.92 -5.95
CA LYS A 326 20.35 -30.79 -6.93
C LYS A 326 19.27 -29.99 -7.67
N ARG A 327 18.66 -29.04 -7.01
CA ARG A 327 17.60 -28.16 -7.54
C ARG A 327 18.18 -26.95 -8.28
N PHE A 328 19.21 -26.33 -7.70
CA PHE A 328 19.92 -25.17 -8.24
C PHE A 328 21.42 -25.52 -8.27
N LYS A 329 21.90 -26.00 -9.42
CA LYS A 329 23.26 -26.56 -9.59
C LYS A 329 24.35 -25.51 -9.38
N ASP A 330 24.17 -24.33 -9.96
CA ASP A 330 25.03 -23.16 -9.84
C ASP A 330 24.18 -21.92 -9.70
N PRO A 331 23.93 -21.46 -8.45
CA PRO A 331 23.12 -20.27 -8.23
C PRO A 331 23.65 -19.00 -8.91
N ALA A 332 25.01 -18.85 -9.03
CA ALA A 332 25.58 -17.66 -9.65
C ALA A 332 25.30 -17.62 -11.16
N ASP A 333 25.50 -18.73 -11.86
CA ASP A 333 25.17 -18.84 -13.27
C ASP A 333 23.66 -18.66 -13.51
N TRP A 334 22.84 -19.28 -12.67
CA TRP A 334 21.39 -19.17 -12.76
C TRP A 334 20.91 -17.71 -12.60
N PHE A 335 21.39 -16.97 -11.59
CA PHE A 335 21.07 -15.55 -11.44
C PHE A 335 21.53 -14.73 -12.65
N ALA A 336 22.73 -15.03 -13.19
CA ALA A 336 23.21 -14.35 -14.39
C ALA A 336 22.33 -14.59 -15.61
N GLN A 337 21.76 -15.81 -15.76
CA GLN A 337 20.82 -16.15 -16.82
C GLN A 337 19.46 -15.42 -16.62
N MET A 338 18.98 -15.29 -15.38
CA MET A 338 17.77 -14.51 -15.07
C MET A 338 17.96 -13.03 -15.38
N VAL A 339 19.07 -12.43 -14.95
CA VAL A 339 19.43 -11.03 -15.25
C VAL A 339 19.52 -10.80 -16.75
N LYS A 340 20.13 -11.72 -17.53
CA LYS A 340 20.19 -11.64 -18.99
C LYS A 340 18.81 -11.57 -19.66
N ARG A 341 17.80 -12.19 -19.03
CA ARG A 341 16.39 -12.18 -19.46
C ARG A 341 15.64 -10.93 -18.93
N GLY A 342 16.31 -10.04 -18.21
CA GLY A 342 15.67 -8.87 -17.57
C GLY A 342 14.83 -9.21 -16.34
N ILE A 343 15.06 -10.36 -15.70
CA ILE A 343 14.24 -10.86 -14.60
C ILE A 343 14.92 -10.61 -13.26
N ILE A 344 14.22 -9.89 -12.36
CA ILE A 344 14.60 -9.78 -10.96
C ILE A 344 14.08 -10.99 -10.16
N VAL A 345 14.93 -11.57 -9.32
CA VAL A 345 14.56 -12.74 -8.52
C VAL A 345 14.51 -12.38 -7.05
N SER A 346 13.42 -12.76 -6.38
CA SER A 346 13.18 -12.54 -4.95
C SER A 346 13.17 -13.88 -4.20
N PRO A 347 14.31 -14.37 -3.67
CA PRO A 347 14.34 -15.57 -2.85
C PRO A 347 13.62 -15.39 -1.52
N ASN A 348 12.82 -16.39 -1.14
CA ASN A 348 12.10 -16.44 0.11
C ASN A 348 13.05 -16.67 1.31
N ILE A 349 12.99 -15.82 2.33
CA ILE A 349 13.74 -15.96 3.59
C ILE A 349 12.79 -15.89 4.78
N LYS A 350 13.14 -16.60 5.85
CA LYS A 350 12.32 -16.76 7.05
C LYS A 350 13.12 -16.48 8.32
N PRO A 351 12.53 -15.88 9.38
CA PRO A 351 13.24 -15.54 10.62
C PRO A 351 13.31 -16.72 11.61
N GLY A 352 12.55 -17.78 11.40
CA GLY A 352 12.55 -18.98 12.23
C GLY A 352 13.54 -20.03 11.72
N MET A 353 14.63 -20.26 12.46
CA MET A 353 15.64 -21.26 12.16
C MET A 353 15.27 -22.61 12.78
N LEU A 354 15.03 -23.62 11.95
CA LEU A 354 14.65 -24.96 12.41
C LEU A 354 15.68 -25.54 13.36
N LEU A 355 15.27 -26.37 14.33
CA LEU A 355 16.18 -27.02 15.29
C LEU A 355 17.21 -27.93 14.62
N VAL A 356 17.02 -28.32 13.38
CA VAL A 356 17.97 -29.12 12.56
C VAL A 356 18.71 -28.26 11.51
N HIS A 357 18.63 -26.94 11.63
CA HIS A 357 19.26 -26.02 10.67
C HIS A 357 20.80 -26.10 10.73
N PRO A 358 21.48 -26.23 9.57
CA PRO A 358 22.96 -26.39 9.57
C PRO A 358 23.72 -25.23 10.26
N LEU A 359 23.17 -24.01 10.22
CA LEU A 359 23.79 -22.82 10.82
C LEU A 359 23.29 -22.52 12.25
N LEU A 360 22.45 -23.37 12.85
CA LEU A 360 21.82 -23.08 14.13
C LEU A 360 22.80 -22.82 15.27
N GLU A 361 23.78 -23.68 15.43
CA GLU A 361 24.77 -23.57 16.51
C GLU A 361 25.68 -22.35 16.35
N GLU A 362 26.02 -21.98 15.11
CA GLU A 362 26.75 -20.76 14.81
C GLU A 362 25.92 -19.52 15.18
N MET A 363 24.62 -19.48 14.82
CA MET A 363 23.73 -18.38 15.15
C MET A 363 23.43 -18.27 16.64
N LYS A 364 23.35 -19.42 17.37
CA LYS A 364 23.28 -19.44 18.84
C LYS A 364 24.53 -18.81 19.46
N ALA A 365 25.69 -19.16 19.00
CA ALA A 365 26.96 -18.61 19.50
C ALA A 365 27.06 -17.10 19.28
N LYS A 366 26.41 -16.56 18.23
CA LYS A 366 26.29 -15.13 17.95
C LYS A 366 25.19 -14.44 18.77
N GLY A 367 24.39 -15.18 19.54
CA GLY A 367 23.32 -14.67 20.40
C GLY A 367 22.20 -13.99 19.64
N MET A 368 21.77 -14.58 18.51
CA MET A 368 20.80 -13.97 17.60
C MET A 368 19.34 -14.23 17.97
N PHE A 369 19.06 -15.22 18.83
CA PHE A 369 17.70 -15.69 19.08
C PHE A 369 17.07 -15.11 20.34
N LEU A 370 15.73 -15.18 20.41
CA LEU A 370 14.92 -14.75 21.54
C LEU A 370 15.21 -15.64 22.78
N PRO A 371 15.63 -15.06 23.92
CA PRO A 371 15.69 -15.82 25.17
C PRO A 371 14.29 -16.22 25.64
N ALA A 372 14.15 -17.41 26.21
CA ALA A 372 12.93 -17.87 26.84
C ALA A 372 12.55 -16.99 28.05
N SER A 373 11.27 -17.00 28.43
CA SER A 373 10.84 -16.39 29.69
C SER A 373 11.37 -17.15 30.90
N ASP A 374 11.27 -16.55 32.08
CA ASP A 374 11.76 -17.18 33.31
C ASP A 374 10.96 -18.44 33.69
N ASP A 375 9.71 -18.54 33.21
CA ASP A 375 8.79 -19.65 33.45
C ASP A 375 8.87 -20.77 32.39
N ASN A 376 9.69 -20.59 31.33
CA ASN A 376 9.81 -21.54 30.23
C ASN A 376 11.29 -21.85 29.93
N ALA A 377 11.67 -23.14 30.06
CA ALA A 377 13.03 -23.56 29.79
C ALA A 377 13.47 -23.42 28.32
N GLY A 378 12.53 -23.44 27.39
CA GLY A 378 12.82 -23.44 25.95
C GLY A 378 13.80 -24.56 25.51
N VAL A 379 14.62 -24.29 24.51
CA VAL A 379 15.78 -25.12 24.10
C VAL A 379 17.05 -24.33 24.39
N ASP A 380 17.88 -24.81 25.25
CA ASP A 380 19.11 -24.14 25.72
C ASP A 380 18.85 -22.71 26.27
N GLY A 381 17.70 -22.47 26.90
CA GLY A 381 17.30 -21.17 27.41
C GLY A 381 16.77 -20.22 26.35
N LEU A 382 16.49 -20.70 25.13
CA LEU A 382 15.97 -19.93 24.00
C LEU A 382 14.51 -20.32 23.70
N ALA A 383 13.70 -19.35 23.35
CA ALA A 383 12.28 -19.54 23.08
C ALA A 383 12.07 -20.27 21.75
N VAL A 384 11.23 -21.30 21.78
CA VAL A 384 10.86 -22.09 20.58
C VAL A 384 9.53 -21.61 20.04
N GLY A 385 9.50 -21.34 18.74
CA GLY A 385 8.29 -21.19 17.97
C GLY A 385 8.15 -22.31 16.93
N THR A 386 7.03 -22.32 16.23
CA THR A 386 6.79 -23.30 15.16
C THR A 386 6.25 -22.59 13.93
N TRP A 387 6.78 -22.87 12.78
CA TRP A 387 6.16 -22.53 11.50
C TRP A 387 5.95 -23.83 10.70
N TRP A 388 5.27 -23.79 9.56
CA TRP A 388 4.91 -25.01 8.82
C TRP A 388 6.11 -25.92 8.48
N GLY A 389 7.34 -25.40 8.48
CA GLY A 389 8.56 -26.21 8.32
C GLY A 389 8.92 -27.05 9.53
N GLY A 390 8.40 -26.70 10.72
CA GLY A 390 8.67 -27.38 12.00
C GLY A 390 9.04 -26.41 13.12
N PRO A 391 9.44 -26.94 14.30
CA PRO A 391 9.90 -26.14 15.42
C PRO A 391 11.27 -25.49 15.14
N GLY A 392 11.45 -24.28 15.64
CA GLY A 392 12.67 -23.51 15.43
C GLY A 392 12.87 -22.40 16.46
N LEU A 393 14.05 -21.76 16.38
CA LEU A 393 14.39 -20.57 17.15
C LEU A 393 14.18 -19.34 16.28
N PHE A 394 13.58 -18.30 16.84
CA PHE A 394 13.27 -17.08 16.12
C PHE A 394 14.24 -15.95 16.44
N VAL A 395 14.62 -15.18 15.42
CA VAL A 395 15.64 -14.13 15.47
C VAL A 395 15.12 -12.88 16.20
N ASP A 396 15.93 -12.28 17.09
CA ASP A 396 15.63 -10.99 17.72
C ASP A 396 16.25 -9.84 16.90
N PHE A 397 15.48 -9.24 16.01
CA PHE A 397 15.93 -8.11 15.18
C PHE A 397 16.04 -6.78 15.94
N THR A 398 15.60 -6.71 17.20
CA THR A 398 15.71 -5.51 18.03
C THR A 398 17.11 -5.32 18.63
N LYS A 399 18.03 -6.25 18.38
CA LYS A 399 19.41 -6.24 18.86
C LYS A 399 20.36 -5.87 17.71
N GLN A 400 21.17 -4.81 17.88
CA GLN A 400 22.07 -4.31 16.86
C GLN A 400 23.02 -5.39 16.31
N SER A 401 23.66 -6.17 17.19
CA SER A 401 24.58 -7.23 16.74
C SER A 401 23.89 -8.31 15.91
N THR A 402 22.62 -8.62 16.21
CA THR A 402 21.82 -9.55 15.42
C THR A 402 21.55 -9.00 14.02
N ARG A 403 21.22 -7.70 13.92
CA ARG A 403 21.01 -7.03 12.64
C ARG A 403 22.23 -7.12 11.71
N GLU A 404 23.43 -6.85 12.25
CA GLU A 404 24.67 -6.93 11.47
C GLU A 404 24.96 -8.37 10.99
N HIS A 405 24.77 -9.36 11.87
CA HIS A 405 24.92 -10.76 11.46
C HIS A 405 23.90 -11.18 10.41
N TRP A 406 22.64 -10.77 10.54
CA TRP A 406 21.58 -11.08 9.57
C TRP A 406 21.89 -10.52 8.18
N LYS A 407 22.30 -9.25 8.10
CA LYS A 407 22.73 -8.63 6.84
C LYS A 407 23.91 -9.39 6.22
N GLN A 408 24.86 -9.87 7.03
CA GLN A 408 25.99 -10.63 6.53
C GLN A 408 25.56 -11.99 5.94
N TYR A 409 24.62 -12.72 6.59
CA TYR A 409 24.05 -13.94 6.01
C TYR A 409 23.35 -13.69 4.67
N ILE A 410 22.60 -12.60 4.55
CA ILE A 410 21.97 -12.20 3.28
C ILE A 410 23.04 -11.97 2.20
N LYS A 411 24.10 -11.22 2.51
CA LYS A 411 25.19 -10.95 1.57
C LYS A 411 25.89 -12.24 1.11
N ASP A 412 26.23 -13.12 2.05
CA ASP A 412 26.99 -14.33 1.78
C ASP A 412 26.17 -15.43 1.09
N ALA A 413 24.89 -15.55 1.39
CA ALA A 413 24.06 -16.62 0.86
C ALA A 413 23.32 -16.24 -0.43
N LEU A 414 23.04 -14.94 -0.66
CA LEU A 414 22.15 -14.49 -1.75
C LEU A 414 22.81 -13.41 -2.62
N LEU A 415 23.23 -12.28 -2.05
CA LEU A 415 23.65 -11.12 -2.86
C LEU A 415 24.92 -11.41 -3.69
N ARG A 416 25.83 -12.21 -3.16
CA ARG A 416 27.06 -12.61 -3.88
C ARG A 416 26.79 -13.39 -5.17
N TYR A 417 25.61 -14.03 -5.27
CA TYR A 417 25.21 -14.76 -6.48
C TYR A 417 24.47 -13.89 -7.50
N GLY A 418 24.20 -12.61 -7.19
CA GLY A 418 23.54 -11.69 -8.11
C GLY A 418 22.12 -11.30 -7.69
N CYS A 419 21.64 -11.81 -6.56
CA CYS A 419 20.35 -11.42 -5.99
C CYS A 419 20.31 -9.91 -5.67
N ARG A 420 19.19 -9.24 -5.96
CA ARG A 420 18.97 -7.80 -5.66
C ARG A 420 17.56 -7.55 -5.12
N SER A 421 16.85 -8.60 -4.74
CA SER A 421 15.50 -8.55 -4.18
C SER A 421 15.32 -9.69 -3.17
N LEU A 422 14.47 -9.48 -2.16
CA LEU A 422 14.23 -10.47 -1.11
C LEU A 422 12.73 -10.61 -0.82
N TRP A 423 12.32 -11.82 -0.48
CA TRP A 423 10.96 -12.14 -0.06
C TRP A 423 10.95 -12.56 1.40
N ASN A 424 10.49 -11.66 2.28
CA ASN A 424 10.41 -11.86 3.73
C ASN A 424 9.08 -12.56 4.08
N ASP A 425 9.15 -13.78 4.53
CA ASP A 425 8.02 -14.67 4.73
C ASP A 425 8.02 -15.33 6.11
N ASN A 426 6.85 -15.84 6.57
CA ASN A 426 6.64 -16.43 7.90
C ASN A 426 7.22 -15.58 9.05
N CYS A 427 7.04 -14.27 8.94
CA CYS A 427 7.58 -13.27 9.87
C CYS A 427 6.54 -12.68 10.83
N GLU A 428 5.41 -13.35 11.01
CA GLU A 428 4.33 -12.98 11.93
C GLU A 428 4.69 -13.20 13.40
N TYR A 429 5.59 -14.13 13.71
CA TYR A 429 5.92 -14.57 15.07
C TYR A 429 4.68 -15.06 15.86
N ASP A 430 3.63 -15.47 15.17
CA ASP A 430 2.37 -15.87 15.74
C ASP A 430 2.43 -17.19 16.52
N SER A 431 3.33 -18.06 16.13
CA SER A 431 3.55 -19.38 16.69
C SER A 431 4.42 -19.40 17.96
N MET A 432 4.81 -18.22 18.43
CA MET A 432 5.52 -18.07 19.70
C MET A 432 4.55 -18.27 20.87
N VAL A 433 4.50 -19.51 21.40
CA VAL A 433 3.62 -19.88 22.53
C VAL A 433 4.04 -19.15 23.82
N ASP A 434 5.36 -19.01 24.03
CA ASP A 434 5.95 -18.21 25.11
C ASP A 434 5.84 -16.72 24.76
N LYS A 435 4.70 -16.09 25.04
CA LYS A 435 4.49 -14.65 24.77
C LYS A 435 5.38 -13.74 25.64
N ASP A 436 5.89 -14.27 26.76
CA ASP A 436 6.79 -13.57 27.68
C ASP A 436 8.28 -13.79 27.34
N ALA A 437 8.58 -14.52 26.27
CA ALA A 437 9.94 -14.63 25.73
C ALA A 437 10.54 -13.24 25.55
N LYS A 438 11.80 -13.11 25.96
CA LYS A 438 12.45 -11.80 26.12
C LYS A 438 12.91 -11.24 24.77
N VAL A 439 12.72 -9.94 24.62
CA VAL A 439 13.16 -9.14 23.45
C VAL A 439 14.10 -8.06 23.94
N TYR A 440 15.23 -7.85 23.26
CA TYR A 440 16.25 -6.87 23.68
C TYR A 440 15.78 -5.41 23.62
N PHE A 441 15.01 -5.05 22.63
CA PHE A 441 14.40 -3.72 22.43
C PHE A 441 15.38 -2.56 22.69
N GLU A 442 16.48 -2.50 21.95
CA GLU A 442 17.55 -1.47 22.07
C GLU A 442 18.05 -1.29 23.52
N GLY A 443 18.10 -2.39 24.30
CA GLY A 443 18.56 -2.39 25.69
C GLY A 443 17.50 -2.05 26.74
N LYS A 444 16.27 -1.69 26.34
CA LYS A 444 15.16 -1.47 27.28
C LYS A 444 14.64 -2.78 27.86
N GLY A 445 14.58 -3.81 27.02
CA GLY A 445 13.85 -5.04 27.29
C GLY A 445 12.36 -4.93 27.03
N SER A 446 11.78 -6.00 26.49
CA SER A 446 10.35 -6.19 26.27
C SER A 446 10.04 -7.67 26.13
N THR A 447 8.83 -8.02 25.69
CA THR A 447 8.42 -9.39 25.39
C THR A 447 8.01 -9.54 23.93
N ILE A 448 8.10 -10.75 23.39
CA ILE A 448 7.66 -11.02 22.01
C ILE A 448 6.16 -10.80 21.84
N GLY A 449 5.34 -11.07 22.85
CA GLY A 449 3.92 -10.79 22.84
C GLY A 449 3.58 -9.32 22.60
N THR A 450 4.49 -8.41 22.99
CA THR A 450 4.35 -6.97 22.74
C THR A 450 4.98 -6.54 21.42
N MET A 451 6.06 -7.21 20.96
CA MET A 451 6.92 -6.69 19.90
C MET A 451 6.83 -7.44 18.56
N LYS A 452 6.10 -8.56 18.49
CA LYS A 452 6.08 -9.40 17.28
C LYS A 452 5.74 -8.68 15.97
N PRO A 453 4.79 -7.72 15.92
CA PRO A 453 4.44 -7.09 14.63
C PRO A 453 5.55 -6.23 14.03
N VAL A 454 6.46 -5.70 14.85
CA VAL A 454 7.57 -4.88 14.35
C VAL A 454 8.76 -5.69 13.88
N MET A 455 8.84 -6.98 14.21
CA MET A 455 9.91 -7.86 13.75
C MET A 455 9.95 -7.98 12.22
N SER A 456 8.80 -8.03 11.57
CA SER A 456 8.70 -8.03 10.11
C SER A 456 9.16 -6.71 9.48
N ASN A 457 8.83 -5.57 10.09
CA ASN A 457 9.31 -4.26 9.63
C ASN A 457 10.85 -4.20 9.70
N LEU A 458 11.43 -4.64 10.81
CA LEU A 458 12.89 -4.68 10.99
C LEU A 458 13.54 -5.65 10.01
N MET A 459 12.98 -6.86 9.82
CA MET A 459 13.49 -7.83 8.85
C MET A 459 13.55 -7.26 7.42
N CYS A 460 12.52 -6.51 7.01
CA CYS A 460 12.49 -5.85 5.70
C CYS A 460 13.47 -4.68 5.61
N GLN A 461 13.60 -3.87 6.66
CA GLN A 461 14.61 -2.83 6.73
C GLN A 461 16.00 -3.41 6.50
N LEU A 462 16.34 -4.50 7.20
CA LEU A 462 17.63 -5.17 7.05
C LEU A 462 17.85 -5.79 5.67
N SER A 463 16.78 -6.26 5.03
CA SER A 463 16.83 -6.74 3.65
C SER A 463 17.26 -5.62 2.69
N ASN A 464 16.67 -4.44 2.83
CA ASN A 464 17.01 -3.26 2.01
C ASN A 464 18.43 -2.77 2.33
N GLU A 465 18.77 -2.62 3.62
CA GLU A 465 20.09 -2.19 4.05
C GLU A 465 21.20 -3.14 3.55
N ALA A 466 20.97 -4.46 3.60
CA ALA A 466 21.93 -5.42 3.07
C ALA A 466 22.19 -5.24 1.57
N ILE A 467 21.13 -4.96 0.79
CA ILE A 467 21.24 -4.71 -0.65
C ILE A 467 22.00 -3.39 -0.90
N GLU A 468 21.65 -2.31 -0.21
CA GLU A 468 22.26 -1.00 -0.36
C GLU A 468 23.73 -0.97 0.10
N GLU A 469 24.05 -1.68 1.18
CA GLU A 469 25.45 -1.83 1.64
C GLU A 469 26.30 -2.67 0.67
N TYR A 470 25.70 -3.65 0.00
CA TYR A 470 26.38 -4.49 -0.99
C TYR A 470 26.57 -3.79 -2.34
N ASP A 471 25.55 -3.06 -2.78
CA ASP A 471 25.54 -2.31 -4.03
C ASP A 471 24.78 -0.98 -3.80
N PRO A 472 25.50 0.10 -3.41
CA PRO A 472 24.88 1.39 -3.06
C PRO A 472 24.09 2.05 -4.19
N ASN A 473 24.31 1.64 -5.43
CA ASN A 473 23.57 2.16 -6.56
C ASN A 473 22.32 1.35 -6.89
N CYS A 474 22.17 0.16 -6.32
CA CYS A 474 20.98 -0.67 -6.51
C CYS A 474 19.80 -0.11 -5.73
N ARG A 475 18.65 0.07 -6.37
CA ARG A 475 17.38 0.36 -5.71
C ARG A 475 16.83 -0.92 -5.12
N PRO A 476 16.70 -1.04 -3.77
CA PRO A 476 16.29 -2.30 -3.14
C PRO A 476 14.84 -2.66 -3.46
N PHE A 477 14.57 -3.95 -3.52
CA PHE A 477 13.23 -4.49 -3.64
C PHE A 477 13.00 -5.60 -2.63
N SER A 478 12.20 -5.31 -1.62
CA SER A 478 11.76 -6.30 -0.62
C SER A 478 10.26 -6.53 -0.69
N VAL A 479 9.87 -7.79 -0.59
CA VAL A 479 8.47 -8.23 -0.45
C VAL A 479 8.28 -8.75 0.97
N CYS A 480 7.15 -8.43 1.62
CA CYS A 480 6.86 -8.86 2.98
C CYS A 480 5.44 -9.35 3.17
N ARG A 481 5.28 -10.45 3.92
CA ARG A 481 3.96 -11.01 4.25
C ARG A 481 3.29 -10.29 5.41
N SER A 482 4.03 -10.02 6.48
CA SER A 482 3.51 -9.37 7.69
C SER A 482 3.95 -7.91 7.79
N GLY A 483 3.48 -7.20 8.81
CA GLY A 483 3.88 -5.82 9.06
C GLY A 483 3.03 -5.09 10.07
N HIS A 484 3.60 -3.98 10.53
CA HIS A 484 2.98 -2.98 11.40
C HIS A 484 3.03 -1.60 10.73
N ALA A 485 2.51 -0.56 11.39
CA ALA A 485 2.64 0.82 10.94
C ALA A 485 4.11 1.14 10.56
N GLY A 486 4.31 1.67 9.36
CA GLY A 486 5.64 1.96 8.82
C GLY A 486 6.22 0.89 7.89
N ILE A 487 5.57 -0.27 7.69
CA ILE A 487 6.05 -1.30 6.74
C ILE A 487 6.17 -0.75 5.32
N GLN A 488 5.37 0.23 4.94
CA GLN A 488 5.41 0.89 3.63
C GLN A 488 6.77 1.53 3.31
N ARG A 489 7.58 1.84 4.32
CA ARG A 489 8.92 2.40 4.13
C ARG A 489 9.90 1.42 3.50
N TYR A 490 9.62 0.13 3.59
CA TYR A 490 10.59 -0.93 3.30
C TYR A 490 10.13 -1.90 2.22
N ALA A 491 8.83 -2.16 2.10
CA ALA A 491 8.36 -3.31 1.36
C ALA A 491 7.18 -3.03 0.43
N GLN A 492 7.15 -3.79 -0.67
CA GLN A 492 5.91 -4.20 -1.31
C GLN A 492 5.32 -5.36 -0.50
N VAL A 493 4.03 -5.35 -0.23
CA VAL A 493 3.38 -6.37 0.58
C VAL A 493 2.31 -7.13 -0.22
N TRP A 494 1.95 -8.33 0.25
CA TRP A 494 0.82 -9.05 -0.34
C TRP A 494 -0.14 -9.55 0.74
N ALA A 495 -1.35 -9.90 0.34
CA ALA A 495 -2.42 -10.29 1.25
C ALA A 495 -2.26 -11.70 1.86
N GLY A 496 -1.10 -12.34 1.70
CA GLY A 496 -0.82 -13.68 2.23
C GLY A 496 -1.51 -14.81 1.43
N ASP A 497 -1.72 -15.94 2.09
CA ASP A 497 -2.10 -17.21 1.50
C ASP A 497 -3.62 -17.33 1.31
N ASN A 498 -4.15 -16.66 0.31
CA ASN A 498 -5.59 -16.56 0.04
C ASN A 498 -6.19 -17.82 -0.59
N LEU A 499 -7.45 -18.11 -0.24
CA LEU A 499 -8.20 -19.24 -0.80
C LEU A 499 -8.60 -18.95 -2.26
N THR A 500 -8.50 -19.98 -3.13
CA THR A 500 -8.99 -19.94 -4.51
C THR A 500 -10.53 -19.98 -4.52
N HIS A 501 -11.17 -18.81 -4.46
CA HIS A 501 -12.62 -18.66 -4.38
C HIS A 501 -13.10 -17.29 -4.86
N TRP A 502 -14.32 -17.21 -5.41
CA TRP A 502 -14.95 -15.97 -5.86
C TRP A 502 -15.06 -14.91 -4.75
N ASP A 503 -15.49 -15.29 -3.54
CA ASP A 503 -15.57 -14.38 -2.40
C ASP A 503 -14.18 -13.79 -2.06
N THR A 504 -13.13 -14.62 -2.14
CA THR A 504 -11.77 -14.16 -1.86
C THR A 504 -11.30 -13.13 -2.89
N MET A 505 -11.54 -13.35 -4.18
CA MET A 505 -11.25 -12.36 -5.22
C MET A 505 -11.99 -11.05 -4.94
N LYS A 506 -13.30 -11.13 -4.68
CA LYS A 506 -14.15 -9.95 -4.45
C LYS A 506 -13.72 -9.15 -3.21
N TYR A 507 -13.60 -9.80 -2.07
CA TYR A 507 -13.33 -9.11 -0.81
C TYR A 507 -11.87 -8.72 -0.59
N ASN A 508 -10.92 -9.34 -1.32
CA ASN A 508 -9.54 -8.86 -1.35
C ASN A 508 -9.40 -7.45 -1.95
N ILE A 509 -10.32 -7.01 -2.79
CA ILE A 509 -10.36 -5.63 -3.26
C ILE A 509 -10.51 -4.67 -2.07
N ALA A 510 -11.51 -4.91 -1.22
CA ALA A 510 -11.73 -4.13 0.01
C ALA A 510 -10.54 -4.20 0.99
N THR A 511 -9.90 -5.38 1.10
CA THR A 511 -8.69 -5.57 1.93
C THR A 511 -7.53 -4.70 1.43
N ILE A 512 -7.26 -4.68 0.12
CA ILE A 512 -6.20 -3.88 -0.50
C ILE A 512 -6.50 -2.37 -0.36
N LEU A 513 -7.76 -1.97 -0.57
CA LEU A 513 -8.19 -0.58 -0.36
C LEU A 513 -8.04 -0.14 1.10
N GLY A 514 -8.35 -1.02 2.06
CA GLY A 514 -8.14 -0.78 3.49
C GLY A 514 -6.67 -0.55 3.84
N MET A 515 -5.78 -1.35 3.25
CA MET A 515 -4.33 -1.19 3.40
C MET A 515 -3.83 0.12 2.77
N ALA A 516 -4.35 0.48 1.59
CA ALA A 516 -4.03 1.75 0.92
C ALA A 516 -4.38 2.96 1.80
N LEU A 517 -5.54 2.93 2.48
CA LEU A 517 -5.93 3.94 3.47
C LEU A 517 -5.00 4.01 4.68
N CYS A 518 -4.33 2.90 5.03
CA CYS A 518 -3.29 2.84 6.06
C CYS A 518 -1.89 3.26 5.54
N GLY A 519 -1.80 3.94 4.40
CA GLY A 519 -0.54 4.41 3.81
C GLY A 519 0.29 3.34 3.11
N VAL A 520 -0.21 2.11 3.00
CA VAL A 520 0.47 0.99 2.33
C VAL A 520 0.00 0.91 0.88
N SER A 521 0.60 1.72 0.02
CA SER A 521 0.23 1.83 -1.38
C SER A 521 0.65 0.63 -2.23
N ASN A 522 1.81 0.02 -1.94
CA ASN A 522 2.38 -1.09 -2.73
C ASN A 522 1.85 -2.44 -2.22
N HIS A 523 0.60 -2.75 -2.50
CA HIS A 523 -0.08 -3.96 -2.03
C HIS A 523 -0.75 -4.71 -3.18
N GLY A 524 -0.95 -6.01 -3.00
CA GLY A 524 -1.69 -6.89 -3.91
C GLY A 524 -1.96 -8.24 -3.26
N CYS A 525 -2.68 -9.11 -3.95
CA CYS A 525 -2.91 -10.49 -3.50
C CYS A 525 -2.31 -11.49 -4.49
N ASP A 526 -2.28 -12.76 -4.14
CA ASP A 526 -1.94 -13.83 -5.07
C ASP A 526 -3.10 -14.02 -6.06
N ILE A 527 -2.81 -13.70 -7.33
CA ILE A 527 -3.80 -13.72 -8.40
C ILE A 527 -4.11 -15.16 -8.79
N GLY A 528 -5.40 -15.49 -8.81
CA GLY A 528 -5.87 -16.85 -9.05
C GLY A 528 -6.09 -17.65 -7.77
N GLY A 529 -5.66 -17.14 -6.62
CA GLY A 529 -5.69 -17.79 -5.31
C GLY A 529 -4.42 -18.62 -5.05
N PHE A 530 -3.95 -18.58 -3.81
CA PHE A 530 -2.76 -19.33 -3.40
C PHE A 530 -3.10 -20.78 -3.05
N TYR A 531 -4.13 -21.00 -2.22
CA TYR A 531 -4.46 -22.31 -1.65
C TYR A 531 -5.83 -22.82 -2.10
N GLY A 532 -5.89 -24.10 -2.45
CA GLY A 532 -7.10 -24.76 -2.92
C GLY A 532 -6.85 -25.49 -4.26
N PRO A 533 -7.89 -26.00 -4.93
CA PRO A 533 -7.75 -26.54 -6.28
C PRO A 533 -7.40 -25.42 -7.27
N ALA A 534 -7.02 -25.81 -8.49
CA ALA A 534 -6.87 -24.85 -9.58
C ALA A 534 -8.12 -23.94 -9.70
N PRO A 535 -7.96 -22.65 -10.00
CA PRO A 535 -9.11 -21.78 -10.24
C PRO A 535 -9.89 -22.27 -11.48
N GLU A 536 -11.20 -22.11 -11.48
CA GLU A 536 -11.96 -22.26 -12.72
C GLU A 536 -11.60 -21.13 -13.71
N ALA A 537 -11.76 -21.40 -15.00
CA ALA A 537 -11.27 -20.52 -16.05
C ALA A 537 -11.83 -19.09 -15.97
N GLU A 538 -13.15 -18.92 -15.70
CA GLU A 538 -13.75 -17.60 -15.56
C GLU A 538 -13.22 -16.85 -14.34
N LEU A 539 -13.13 -17.51 -13.18
CA LEU A 539 -12.57 -16.92 -11.97
C LEU A 539 -11.14 -16.42 -12.22
N PHE A 540 -10.31 -17.21 -12.87
CA PHE A 540 -8.92 -16.83 -13.12
C PHE A 540 -8.83 -15.63 -14.07
N VAL A 541 -9.59 -15.62 -15.17
CA VAL A 541 -9.64 -14.44 -16.07
C VAL A 541 -10.07 -13.19 -15.31
N ARG A 542 -11.16 -13.24 -14.53
CA ARG A 542 -11.65 -12.10 -13.74
C ARG A 542 -10.65 -11.64 -12.71
N TRP A 543 -9.94 -12.59 -12.07
CA TRP A 543 -8.92 -12.23 -11.08
C TRP A 543 -7.71 -11.53 -11.72
N VAL A 544 -7.28 -12.00 -12.90
CA VAL A 544 -6.24 -11.32 -13.68
C VAL A 544 -6.71 -9.94 -14.13
N GLN A 545 -7.93 -9.79 -14.66
CA GLN A 545 -8.50 -8.50 -15.08
C GLN A 545 -8.58 -7.48 -13.94
N ASN A 546 -8.86 -7.89 -12.71
CA ASN A 546 -8.76 -7.06 -11.52
C ASN A 546 -7.29 -6.82 -11.14
N GLY A 547 -6.50 -7.87 -11.12
CA GLY A 547 -5.13 -7.89 -10.65
C GLY A 547 -4.20 -6.96 -11.41
N ILE A 548 -4.43 -6.75 -12.72
CA ILE A 548 -3.58 -5.87 -13.54
C ILE A 548 -3.54 -4.42 -13.04
N PHE A 549 -4.50 -3.98 -12.25
CA PHE A 549 -4.51 -2.66 -11.62
C PHE A 549 -3.84 -2.68 -10.23
N GLN A 550 -3.66 -3.84 -9.60
CA GLN A 550 -3.00 -3.93 -8.29
C GLN A 550 -1.55 -3.43 -8.40
N PRO A 551 -1.05 -2.65 -7.43
CA PRO A 551 0.35 -2.21 -7.41
C PRO A 551 1.32 -3.39 -7.47
N ARG A 552 1.08 -4.46 -6.69
CA ARG A 552 1.76 -5.75 -6.85
C ARG A 552 0.90 -6.68 -7.70
N PHE A 553 1.46 -7.18 -8.79
CA PHE A 553 0.81 -8.16 -9.66
C PHE A 553 1.64 -9.45 -9.72
N SER A 554 1.17 -10.49 -9.04
CA SER A 554 1.83 -11.79 -9.01
C SER A 554 0.80 -12.93 -9.10
N ILE A 555 1.04 -13.87 -9.98
CA ILE A 555 0.32 -15.16 -10.04
C ILE A 555 1.17 -16.13 -9.24
N HIS A 556 0.65 -16.62 -8.11
CA HIS A 556 1.35 -17.51 -7.19
C HIS A 556 0.39 -18.53 -6.58
N SER A 557 0.79 -19.79 -6.51
CA SER A 557 -0.07 -20.85 -6.00
C SER A 557 0.67 -22.03 -5.37
N THR A 558 -0.06 -22.74 -4.48
CA THR A 558 0.18 -24.12 -4.09
C THR A 558 -1.15 -24.87 -4.24
N ASN A 559 -1.38 -25.45 -5.41
CA ASN A 559 -2.65 -26.08 -5.72
C ASN A 559 -2.76 -27.48 -5.09
N THR A 560 -3.88 -27.75 -4.41
CA THR A 560 -4.12 -29.02 -3.69
C THR A 560 -4.42 -30.19 -4.62
N ASP A 561 -4.69 -29.94 -5.88
CA ASP A 561 -4.95 -30.92 -6.95
C ASP A 561 -3.72 -31.24 -7.81
N ASN A 562 -2.52 -30.84 -7.38
CA ASN A 562 -1.25 -31.00 -8.07
C ASN A 562 -1.17 -30.31 -9.45
N THR A 563 -1.97 -29.25 -9.67
CA THR A 563 -1.86 -28.37 -10.83
C THR A 563 -0.98 -27.16 -10.49
N VAL A 564 -0.65 -26.37 -11.51
CA VAL A 564 0.07 -25.10 -11.36
C VAL A 564 -0.78 -24.00 -12.00
N THR A 565 -0.97 -22.90 -11.28
CA THR A 565 -1.69 -21.74 -11.84
C THR A 565 -0.73 -20.90 -12.66
N GLU A 566 -0.95 -20.89 -13.98
CA GLU A 566 -0.10 -20.22 -14.96
C GLU A 566 -0.96 -19.41 -15.94
N PRO A 567 -0.45 -18.31 -16.51
CA PRO A 567 -1.21 -17.46 -17.44
C PRO A 567 -1.76 -18.21 -18.66
N TRP A 568 -1.14 -19.30 -19.07
CA TRP A 568 -1.50 -20.10 -20.26
C TRP A 568 -2.27 -21.39 -19.95
N MET A 569 -2.61 -21.64 -18.68
CA MET A 569 -3.20 -22.93 -18.25
C MET A 569 -4.54 -23.26 -18.94
N PHE A 570 -5.29 -22.28 -19.43
CA PHE A 570 -6.55 -22.43 -20.15
C PHE A 570 -6.41 -22.04 -21.62
N SER A 571 -6.20 -23.01 -22.50
CA SER A 571 -5.92 -22.76 -23.92
C SER A 571 -6.97 -21.91 -24.65
N ASP A 572 -8.24 -22.01 -24.26
CA ASP A 572 -9.38 -21.29 -24.85
C ASP A 572 -9.61 -19.91 -24.18
N LYS A 573 -8.90 -19.59 -23.09
CA LYS A 573 -9.03 -18.33 -22.33
C LYS A 573 -7.73 -17.54 -22.23
N LYS A 574 -6.59 -18.14 -22.55
CA LYS A 574 -5.26 -17.50 -22.39
C LYS A 574 -5.14 -16.15 -23.13
N GLN A 575 -5.91 -15.95 -24.20
CA GLN A 575 -5.92 -14.68 -24.93
C GLN A 575 -6.38 -13.53 -24.03
N TYR A 576 -7.46 -13.72 -23.25
CA TYR A 576 -7.97 -12.66 -22.35
C TYR A 576 -6.99 -12.34 -21.24
N ILE A 577 -6.25 -13.33 -20.75
CA ILE A 577 -5.20 -13.17 -19.73
C ILE A 577 -4.02 -12.39 -20.33
N ARG A 578 -3.56 -12.79 -21.52
CA ARG A 578 -2.49 -12.09 -22.26
C ARG A 578 -2.84 -10.64 -22.52
N ASP A 579 -4.04 -10.36 -23.03
CA ASP A 579 -4.49 -9.00 -23.33
C ASP A 579 -4.54 -8.13 -22.06
N ALA A 580 -5.03 -8.69 -20.95
CA ALA A 580 -5.07 -7.99 -19.67
C ALA A 580 -3.65 -7.66 -19.17
N ILE A 581 -2.71 -8.62 -19.19
CA ILE A 581 -1.33 -8.38 -18.75
C ILE A 581 -0.66 -7.33 -19.65
N ASN A 582 -0.82 -7.42 -20.97
CA ASN A 582 -0.31 -6.42 -21.90
C ASN A 582 -0.91 -5.02 -21.64
N PHE A 583 -2.18 -4.93 -21.25
CA PHE A 583 -2.80 -3.67 -20.87
C PHE A 583 -2.17 -3.06 -19.61
N ARG A 584 -1.78 -3.88 -18.62
CA ARG A 584 -0.98 -3.39 -17.47
C ARG A 584 0.32 -2.73 -17.92
N TYR A 585 1.04 -3.34 -18.85
CA TYR A 585 2.30 -2.78 -19.37
C TYR A 585 2.06 -1.50 -20.18
N LYS A 586 0.96 -1.41 -20.89
CA LYS A 586 0.52 -0.16 -21.51
C LYS A 586 0.29 0.95 -20.48
N LEU A 587 -0.26 0.64 -19.31
CA LEU A 587 -0.49 1.59 -18.21
C LEU A 587 0.78 1.91 -17.39
N SER A 588 1.94 1.31 -17.70
CA SER A 588 3.14 1.42 -16.87
C SER A 588 3.66 2.86 -16.65
N PRO A 589 3.59 3.83 -17.60
CA PRO A 589 3.97 5.20 -17.32
C PRO A 589 3.09 5.85 -16.24
N MET A 590 1.79 5.62 -16.28
CA MET A 590 0.86 6.09 -15.24
C MET A 590 1.11 5.39 -13.92
N LEU A 591 1.20 4.05 -13.92
CA LEU A 591 1.40 3.25 -12.71
C LEU A 591 2.70 3.62 -11.98
N TYR A 592 3.80 3.83 -12.73
CA TYR A 592 5.06 4.24 -12.15
C TYR A 592 4.99 5.65 -11.56
N SER A 593 4.38 6.61 -12.26
CA SER A 593 4.16 7.97 -11.74
C SER A 593 3.30 7.99 -10.49
N LEU A 594 2.25 7.14 -10.40
CA LEU A 594 1.43 7.01 -9.20
C LEU A 594 2.20 6.37 -8.03
N MET A 595 3.11 5.43 -8.29
CA MET A 595 3.99 4.86 -7.27
C MET A 595 4.95 5.93 -6.73
N VAL A 596 5.52 6.77 -7.60
CA VAL A 596 6.36 7.91 -7.18
C VAL A 596 5.54 8.92 -6.37
N ARG A 597 4.30 9.23 -6.78
CA ARG A 597 3.39 10.07 -5.99
C ARG A 597 3.17 9.51 -4.58
N ALA A 598 2.99 8.20 -4.45
CA ALA A 598 2.86 7.56 -3.13
C ALA A 598 4.15 7.64 -2.31
N HIS A 599 5.32 7.59 -2.95
CA HIS A 599 6.62 7.82 -2.32
C HIS A 599 6.77 9.26 -1.81
N GLU A 600 6.33 10.25 -2.56
CA GLU A 600 6.50 11.67 -2.22
C GLU A 600 5.42 12.20 -1.26
N SER A 601 4.15 11.89 -1.52
CA SER A 601 3.02 12.44 -0.78
C SER A 601 2.35 11.44 0.19
N GLY A 602 2.46 10.13 -0.08
CA GLY A 602 1.73 9.09 0.64
C GLY A 602 0.37 8.74 0.02
N LEU A 603 -0.09 9.49 -0.99
CA LEU A 603 -1.36 9.20 -1.67
C LEU A 603 -1.28 7.88 -2.44
N PRO A 604 -2.20 6.92 -2.18
CA PRO A 604 -2.10 5.59 -2.74
C PRO A 604 -2.43 5.52 -4.23
N ILE A 605 -1.94 4.47 -4.89
CA ILE A 605 -2.22 4.15 -6.29
C ILE A 605 -3.70 3.75 -6.46
N TRP A 606 -4.18 2.84 -5.62
CA TRP A 606 -5.60 2.49 -5.49
C TRP A 606 -6.26 3.39 -4.45
N GLN A 607 -7.36 4.02 -4.82
CA GLN A 607 -8.14 4.85 -3.91
C GLN A 607 -9.59 4.35 -3.88
N PRO A 608 -10.19 4.16 -2.70
CA PRO A 608 -11.62 3.98 -2.62
C PRO A 608 -12.33 5.16 -3.30
N THR A 609 -13.45 4.91 -3.93
CA THR A 609 -14.22 5.99 -4.60
C THR A 609 -14.54 7.13 -3.65
N PHE A 610 -14.85 6.82 -2.38
CA PHE A 610 -15.13 7.84 -1.36
C PHE A 610 -13.91 8.68 -0.92
N ALA A 611 -12.68 8.23 -1.18
CA ALA A 611 -11.50 9.06 -0.91
C ALA A 611 -11.31 10.17 -1.96
N VAL A 612 -11.79 9.94 -3.20
CA VAL A 612 -11.77 10.92 -4.29
C VAL A 612 -13.07 11.74 -4.32
N PHE A 613 -14.21 11.10 -4.01
CA PHE A 613 -15.54 11.72 -4.04
C PHE A 613 -16.15 11.77 -2.62
N GLN A 614 -15.41 12.34 -1.66
CA GLN A 614 -15.79 12.32 -0.24
C GLN A 614 -17.14 12.99 0.05
N ASN A 615 -17.55 13.94 -0.79
CA ASN A 615 -18.84 14.62 -0.65
C ASN A 615 -20.05 13.82 -1.16
N ASP A 616 -19.80 12.60 -1.68
CA ASP A 616 -20.86 11.70 -2.15
C ASP A 616 -21.03 10.48 -1.21
N PRO A 617 -21.96 10.51 -0.24
CA PRO A 617 -22.20 9.41 0.69
C PRO A 617 -22.64 8.09 0.03
N ALA A 618 -23.09 8.11 -1.24
CA ALA A 618 -23.44 6.88 -1.96
C ALA A 618 -22.22 5.97 -2.23
N THR A 619 -21.01 6.53 -2.15
CA THR A 619 -19.75 5.78 -2.33
C THR A 619 -19.21 5.14 -1.05
N TYR A 620 -19.74 5.46 0.13
CA TYR A 620 -19.11 5.14 1.42
C TYR A 620 -19.08 3.64 1.78
N ASP A 621 -19.90 2.82 1.15
CA ASP A 621 -19.91 1.37 1.32
C ASP A 621 -19.35 0.63 0.09
N GLU A 622 -18.81 1.36 -0.92
CA GLU A 622 -18.25 0.78 -2.14
C GLU A 622 -16.85 0.20 -1.86
N GLY A 623 -16.75 -1.11 -1.90
CA GLY A 623 -15.51 -1.86 -1.67
C GLY A 623 -15.07 -2.74 -2.86
N VAL A 624 -15.72 -2.62 -4.02
CA VAL A 624 -15.44 -3.42 -5.22
C VAL A 624 -14.92 -2.54 -6.36
N ASP A 625 -15.54 -1.38 -6.58
CA ASP A 625 -15.10 -0.41 -7.57
C ASP A 625 -14.16 0.61 -6.92
N PHE A 626 -13.14 1.05 -7.64
CA PHE A 626 -12.13 1.96 -7.10
C PHE A 626 -11.59 2.92 -8.17
N MET A 627 -10.90 3.96 -7.70
CA MET A 627 -10.15 4.87 -8.56
C MET A 627 -8.70 4.40 -8.68
N PHE A 628 -8.23 4.23 -9.91
CA PHE A 628 -6.81 4.06 -10.24
C PHE A 628 -6.22 5.45 -10.49
N GLY A 629 -5.39 5.91 -9.54
CA GLY A 629 -5.10 7.33 -9.44
C GLY A 629 -6.35 8.15 -9.10
N ASP A 630 -6.47 9.32 -9.72
CA ASP A 630 -7.60 10.24 -9.49
C ASP A 630 -8.60 10.26 -10.66
N SER A 631 -8.28 9.55 -11.75
CA SER A 631 -8.87 9.80 -13.06
C SER A 631 -9.55 8.62 -13.71
N LEU A 632 -9.20 7.39 -13.34
CA LEU A 632 -9.73 6.18 -13.96
C LEU A 632 -10.55 5.36 -12.94
N LEU A 633 -11.86 5.30 -13.15
CA LEU A 633 -12.75 4.41 -12.37
C LEU A 633 -12.68 3.01 -12.97
N VAL A 634 -12.30 2.05 -12.13
CA VAL A 634 -12.26 0.63 -12.45
C VAL A 634 -13.48 -0.05 -11.82
N ALA A 635 -14.38 -0.56 -12.65
CA ALA A 635 -15.58 -1.27 -12.20
C ALA A 635 -15.39 -2.78 -12.39
N ASN A 636 -15.19 -3.51 -11.31
CA ASN A 636 -14.79 -4.91 -11.35
C ASN A 636 -15.96 -5.86 -11.58
N VAL A 637 -15.77 -6.87 -12.45
CA VAL A 637 -16.71 -7.98 -12.62
C VAL A 637 -16.33 -9.09 -11.66
N VAL A 638 -17.12 -9.28 -10.61
CA VAL A 638 -16.79 -10.16 -9.47
C VAL A 638 -17.79 -11.27 -9.21
N GLU A 639 -18.79 -11.42 -10.06
CA GLU A 639 -19.81 -12.47 -9.97
C GLU A 639 -19.70 -13.42 -11.17
N LYS A 640 -19.79 -14.73 -10.89
CA LYS A 640 -19.74 -15.77 -11.93
C LYS A 640 -20.87 -15.64 -12.94
N GLY A 641 -20.54 -15.70 -14.23
CA GLY A 641 -21.52 -15.65 -15.33
C GLY A 641 -22.23 -14.32 -15.48
N GLN A 642 -21.70 -13.24 -14.92
CA GLN A 642 -22.29 -11.91 -15.01
C GLN A 642 -22.25 -11.40 -16.45
N THR A 643 -23.40 -10.97 -16.97
CA THR A 643 -23.56 -10.41 -18.33
C THR A 643 -23.92 -8.94 -18.36
N VAL A 644 -24.32 -8.37 -17.21
CA VAL A 644 -24.59 -6.95 -17.00
C VAL A 644 -24.00 -6.53 -15.66
N ARG A 645 -23.23 -5.45 -15.67
CA ARG A 645 -22.62 -4.88 -14.48
C ARG A 645 -23.24 -3.51 -14.17
N PRO A 646 -24.03 -3.39 -13.07
CA PRO A 646 -24.43 -2.07 -12.61
C PRO A 646 -23.20 -1.32 -12.04
N VAL A 647 -22.94 -0.11 -12.52
CA VAL A 647 -21.82 0.73 -12.10
C VAL A 647 -22.35 2.06 -11.61
N TYR A 648 -22.03 2.41 -10.37
CA TYR A 648 -22.31 3.74 -9.85
C TYR A 648 -21.23 4.73 -10.28
N LEU A 649 -21.59 5.77 -11.00
CA LEU A 649 -20.70 6.87 -11.36
C LEU A 649 -20.81 7.95 -10.27
N PRO A 650 -19.77 8.19 -9.46
CA PRO A 650 -19.84 9.06 -8.30
C PRO A 650 -20.27 10.49 -8.65
N LYS A 651 -20.97 11.11 -7.71
CA LYS A 651 -21.39 12.52 -7.83
C LYS A 651 -20.16 13.42 -7.69
N THR A 652 -20.04 14.39 -8.57
CA THR A 652 -18.98 15.41 -8.57
C THR A 652 -19.49 16.74 -8.04
N GLU A 653 -18.57 17.63 -7.64
CA GLU A 653 -18.92 18.98 -7.17
C GLU A 653 -19.24 19.93 -8.31
N ASN A 654 -18.63 19.71 -9.48
CA ASN A 654 -18.83 20.53 -10.66
C ASN A 654 -19.85 19.84 -11.60
N GLU A 655 -20.98 20.49 -11.83
CA GLU A 655 -22.07 20.00 -12.69
C GLU A 655 -21.64 19.76 -14.15
N ASN A 656 -20.53 20.35 -14.59
CA ASN A 656 -19.98 20.17 -15.92
C ASN A 656 -19.11 18.92 -16.06
N GLU A 657 -18.70 18.30 -14.94
CA GLU A 657 -17.93 17.07 -15.01
C GLU A 657 -18.77 15.90 -15.57
N ARG A 658 -18.09 14.98 -16.23
CA ARG A 658 -18.66 13.78 -16.86
C ARG A 658 -17.78 12.58 -16.60
N PHE A 659 -18.34 11.40 -16.85
CA PHE A 659 -17.60 10.15 -17.00
C PHE A 659 -17.72 9.69 -18.46
N TYR A 660 -16.62 9.16 -18.98
CA TYR A 660 -16.56 8.64 -20.34
C TYR A 660 -16.18 7.17 -20.31
N ASN A 661 -16.90 6.32 -21.04
CA ASN A 661 -16.42 4.95 -21.23
C ASN A 661 -15.05 4.98 -21.89
N PHE A 662 -14.08 4.27 -21.29
CA PHE A 662 -12.69 4.28 -21.75
C PHE A 662 -12.52 3.83 -23.21
N TYR A 663 -13.36 2.91 -23.69
CA TYR A 663 -13.24 2.32 -25.03
C TYR A 663 -14.10 3.03 -26.08
N THR A 664 -15.34 3.34 -25.73
CA THR A 664 -16.31 3.91 -26.69
C THR A 664 -16.36 5.43 -26.65
N ARG A 665 -15.85 6.06 -25.60
CA ARG A 665 -15.97 7.50 -25.28
C ARG A 665 -17.42 7.96 -25.05
N GLU A 666 -18.34 7.04 -24.85
CA GLU A 666 -19.73 7.38 -24.48
C GLU A 666 -19.73 8.16 -23.16
N GLU A 667 -20.50 9.24 -23.16
CA GLU A 667 -20.59 10.21 -22.06
C GLU A 667 -21.72 9.86 -21.09
N TYR A 668 -21.44 9.96 -19.80
CA TYR A 668 -22.40 9.76 -18.72
C TYR A 668 -22.34 10.91 -17.71
N ALA A 669 -23.52 11.33 -17.22
CA ALA A 669 -23.60 12.26 -16.11
C ALA A 669 -23.15 11.60 -14.79
N PRO A 670 -22.51 12.34 -13.87
CA PRO A 670 -22.20 11.84 -12.51
C PRO A 670 -23.46 11.65 -11.66
N GLY A 671 -23.35 10.91 -10.56
CA GLY A 671 -24.42 10.69 -9.58
C GLY A 671 -25.49 9.69 -10.02
N GLN A 672 -25.20 8.76 -10.91
CA GLN A 672 -26.15 7.76 -11.40
C GLN A 672 -25.54 6.36 -11.48
N THR A 673 -26.38 5.34 -11.45
CA THR A 673 -26.01 3.97 -11.77
C THR A 673 -26.33 3.68 -13.23
N ILE A 674 -25.39 3.12 -13.95
CA ILE A 674 -25.54 2.68 -15.35
C ILE A 674 -25.41 1.16 -15.45
N GLU A 675 -26.10 0.58 -16.43
CA GLU A 675 -26.02 -0.86 -16.74
C GLU A 675 -25.02 -1.08 -17.86
N VAL A 676 -23.90 -1.75 -17.57
CA VAL A 676 -22.82 -2.02 -18.51
C VAL A 676 -22.89 -3.47 -18.98
N PRO A 677 -23.15 -3.74 -20.27
CA PRO A 677 -23.04 -5.09 -20.81
C PRO A 677 -21.59 -5.60 -20.67
N VAL A 678 -21.43 -6.81 -20.17
CA VAL A 678 -20.11 -7.44 -19.97
C VAL A 678 -20.08 -8.86 -20.51
N ASP A 679 -18.92 -9.26 -20.99
CA ASP A 679 -18.56 -10.62 -21.34
C ASP A 679 -17.21 -10.96 -20.74
N ILE A 680 -16.66 -12.12 -21.01
CA ILE A 680 -15.40 -12.59 -20.43
C ILE A 680 -14.20 -11.69 -20.78
N SER A 681 -14.25 -10.95 -21.87
CA SER A 681 -13.19 -10.01 -22.29
C SER A 681 -13.30 -8.64 -21.64
N SER A 682 -14.44 -8.32 -21.00
CA SER A 682 -14.78 -6.98 -20.57
C SER A 682 -14.04 -6.58 -19.30
N ILE A 683 -13.39 -5.42 -19.33
CA ILE A 683 -12.85 -4.69 -18.16
C ILE A 683 -13.51 -3.32 -18.16
N PRO A 684 -14.65 -3.12 -17.47
CA PRO A 684 -15.36 -1.85 -17.48
C PRO A 684 -14.51 -0.73 -16.86
N LEU A 685 -14.22 0.30 -17.64
CA LEU A 685 -13.38 1.44 -17.25
C LEU A 685 -14.06 2.75 -17.64
N PHE A 686 -14.00 3.74 -16.74
CA PHE A 686 -14.57 5.07 -16.98
C PHE A 686 -13.54 6.16 -16.68
N VAL A 687 -13.36 7.04 -17.64
CA VAL A 687 -12.46 8.19 -17.55
C VAL A 687 -13.26 9.38 -17.01
N ARG A 688 -12.76 10.00 -15.93
CA ARG A 688 -13.38 11.21 -15.36
C ARG A 688 -12.98 12.47 -16.13
N SER A 689 -13.83 13.48 -16.18
CA SER A 689 -13.46 14.85 -16.61
C SER A 689 -12.19 15.32 -15.86
N GLY A 690 -11.28 15.96 -16.57
CA GLY A 690 -9.97 16.36 -16.06
C GLY A 690 -8.91 15.24 -16.06
N ALA A 691 -9.24 14.05 -16.57
CA ALA A 691 -8.28 12.95 -16.65
C ALA A 691 -7.12 13.25 -17.60
N ILE A 692 -5.93 12.86 -17.17
CA ILE A 692 -4.71 12.80 -17.96
C ILE A 692 -4.10 11.43 -17.70
N LEU A 693 -4.15 10.52 -18.65
CA LEU A 693 -3.74 9.12 -18.53
C LEU A 693 -2.56 8.81 -19.45
N PRO A 694 -1.31 8.99 -19.00
CA PRO A 694 -0.14 8.64 -19.80
C PRO A 694 0.02 7.12 -19.89
N MET A 695 0.20 6.62 -21.10
CA MET A 695 0.31 5.21 -21.45
C MET A 695 1.47 5.00 -22.43
N SER A 696 2.01 3.79 -22.48
CA SER A 696 2.97 3.41 -23.52
C SER A 696 2.24 3.15 -24.83
N GLY A 697 2.61 3.87 -25.88
CA GLY A 697 2.13 3.66 -27.24
C GLY A 697 2.81 2.46 -27.91
N ASN A 698 4.08 2.23 -27.60
CA ASN A 698 4.79 1.03 -28.01
C ASN A 698 4.55 -0.13 -27.04
N ARG A 699 4.60 -1.34 -27.54
CA ARG A 699 4.48 -2.55 -26.74
C ARG A 699 5.73 -2.76 -25.90
N LEU A 700 5.53 -3.16 -24.65
CA LEU A 700 6.58 -3.50 -23.69
C LEU A 700 6.41 -4.93 -23.22
N HIS A 701 7.51 -5.69 -23.18
CA HIS A 701 7.54 -7.06 -22.63
C HIS A 701 8.27 -7.13 -21.30
N ASN A 702 9.08 -6.09 -21.00
CA ASN A 702 9.83 -5.99 -19.76
C ASN A 702 10.11 -4.52 -19.43
N LEU A 703 9.81 -4.11 -18.19
CA LEU A 703 9.92 -2.71 -17.76
C LEU A 703 11.35 -2.28 -17.43
N MET A 704 12.29 -3.23 -17.27
CA MET A 704 13.68 -2.95 -16.96
C MET A 704 14.53 -2.77 -18.20
N THR A 705 14.27 -3.58 -19.22
CA THR A 705 15.09 -3.63 -20.44
C THR A 705 14.50 -2.86 -21.61
N GLU A 706 13.20 -2.58 -21.59
CA GLU A 706 12.51 -1.85 -22.64
C GLU A 706 12.00 -0.49 -22.13
N LYS A 707 11.92 0.49 -23.02
CA LYS A 707 11.51 1.86 -22.68
C LYS A 707 10.28 2.26 -23.47
N THR A 708 9.47 3.14 -22.87
CA THR A 708 8.42 3.84 -23.60
C THR A 708 9.07 4.81 -24.57
N THR A 709 8.92 4.56 -25.87
CA THR A 709 9.43 5.42 -26.96
C THR A 709 8.32 6.23 -27.61
N GLU A 710 7.08 5.77 -27.48
CA GLU A 710 5.87 6.46 -27.92
C GLU A 710 5.00 6.69 -26.68
N LEU A 711 4.73 7.94 -26.33
CA LEU A 711 3.87 8.30 -25.21
C LEU A 711 2.47 8.63 -25.72
N GLU A 712 1.49 7.79 -25.35
CA GLU A 712 0.07 8.02 -25.59
C GLU A 712 -0.58 8.64 -24.35
N ILE A 713 -1.27 9.76 -24.50
CA ILE A 713 -1.96 10.41 -23.39
C ILE A 713 -3.44 10.57 -23.72
N LEU A 714 -4.28 9.82 -23.01
CA LEU A 714 -5.73 10.00 -23.08
C LEU A 714 -6.13 11.11 -22.12
N MET A 715 -6.86 12.10 -22.62
CA MET A 715 -7.29 13.26 -21.85
C MET A 715 -8.80 13.50 -21.95
N ALA A 716 -9.39 13.94 -20.87
CA ALA A 716 -10.77 14.47 -20.83
C ALA A 716 -10.75 15.95 -20.41
N PRO A 717 -10.46 16.89 -21.32
CA PRO A 717 -10.11 18.27 -21.03
C PRO A 717 -11.37 19.16 -20.82
N ASP A 718 -12.32 18.69 -20.03
CA ASP A 718 -13.57 19.41 -19.72
C ASP A 718 -13.40 20.44 -18.61
N VAL A 719 -12.39 20.23 -17.74
CA VAL A 719 -12.02 21.07 -16.60
C VAL A 719 -10.51 21.20 -16.54
N ASP A 720 -10.04 22.26 -15.87
CA ASP A 720 -8.62 22.45 -15.61
C ASP A 720 -8.09 21.29 -14.78
N SER A 721 -6.91 20.79 -15.16
CA SER A 721 -6.33 19.62 -14.49
C SER A 721 -4.82 19.53 -14.68
N GLU A 722 -4.18 18.70 -13.88
CA GLU A 722 -2.76 18.42 -14.01
C GLU A 722 -2.40 16.98 -13.65
N PHE A 723 -1.31 16.50 -14.23
CA PHE A 723 -0.67 15.24 -13.89
C PHE A 723 0.85 15.39 -13.99
N VAL A 724 1.58 14.76 -13.08
CA VAL A 724 3.05 14.70 -13.14
C VAL A 724 3.48 13.33 -13.62
N LEU A 725 3.97 13.26 -14.83
CA LEU A 725 4.64 12.08 -15.38
C LEU A 725 6.06 12.02 -14.84
N TYR A 726 6.47 10.87 -14.31
CA TYR A 726 7.82 10.66 -13.79
C TYR A 726 8.57 9.62 -14.59
N GLU A 727 9.82 9.92 -14.91
CA GLU A 727 10.75 9.05 -15.61
C GLU A 727 12.13 9.05 -14.94
N ASP A 728 12.75 7.89 -14.87
CA ASP A 728 14.15 7.64 -14.51
C ASP A 728 14.61 6.31 -15.13
N ASP A 729 15.77 5.79 -14.73
CA ASP A 729 16.23 4.49 -15.24
C ASP A 729 15.42 3.29 -14.75
N GLY A 730 14.63 3.46 -13.68
CA GLY A 730 13.74 2.46 -13.10
C GLY A 730 14.43 1.43 -12.22
N CYS A 731 15.73 1.49 -11.96
CA CYS A 731 16.44 0.42 -11.25
C CYS A 731 17.54 0.92 -10.29
N THR A 732 18.08 2.12 -10.47
CA THR A 732 19.17 2.63 -9.64
C THR A 732 18.74 3.74 -8.69
N ASN A 733 19.65 4.10 -7.77
CA ASN A 733 19.49 5.23 -6.87
C ASN A 733 20.00 6.56 -7.45
N GLU A 734 20.31 6.62 -8.77
CA GLU A 734 20.76 7.85 -9.44
C GLU A 734 19.71 8.96 -9.39
N TYR A 735 18.41 8.62 -9.27
CA TYR A 735 17.35 9.61 -9.06
C TYR A 735 17.60 10.51 -7.82
N LEU A 736 18.24 9.98 -6.76
CA LEU A 736 18.60 10.75 -5.56
C LEU A 736 19.66 11.83 -5.86
N LYS A 737 20.35 11.72 -6.99
CA LYS A 737 21.36 12.68 -7.49
C LYS A 737 20.82 13.60 -8.57
N GLY A 738 19.50 13.55 -8.84
CA GLY A 738 18.84 14.38 -9.85
C GLY A 738 18.63 13.71 -11.22
N ALA A 739 19.04 12.43 -11.39
CA ALA A 739 18.84 11.70 -12.65
C ALA A 739 17.38 11.20 -12.77
N TYR A 740 16.44 12.13 -12.81
CA TYR A 740 15.02 11.92 -13.08
C TYR A 740 14.47 13.02 -14.01
N LEU A 741 13.32 12.78 -14.58
CA LEU A 741 12.53 13.77 -15.31
C LEU A 741 11.10 13.76 -14.76
N LYS A 742 10.62 14.90 -14.28
CA LYS A 742 9.22 15.17 -13.99
C LYS A 742 8.66 16.05 -15.10
N THR A 743 7.72 15.52 -15.87
CA THR A 743 6.98 16.30 -16.85
C THR A 743 5.60 16.64 -16.26
N ARG A 744 5.43 17.90 -15.85
CA ARG A 744 4.12 18.41 -15.43
C ARG A 744 3.29 18.67 -16.68
N ILE A 745 2.16 17.97 -16.80
CA ILE A 745 1.18 18.09 -17.87
C ILE A 745 -0.01 18.83 -17.29
N ALA A 746 -0.20 20.09 -17.69
CA ALA A 746 -1.28 20.94 -17.19
C ALA A 746 -2.25 21.29 -18.32
N VAL A 747 -3.53 21.03 -18.11
CA VAL A 747 -4.62 21.33 -19.05
C VAL A 747 -5.38 22.55 -18.56
N THR A 748 -5.53 23.55 -19.42
CA THR A 748 -6.49 24.65 -19.26
C THR A 748 -7.64 24.44 -20.23
N ALA A 749 -8.80 24.14 -19.67
CA ALA A 749 -10.01 23.82 -20.44
C ALA A 749 -10.69 25.10 -20.98
N GLY A 750 -11.31 25.01 -22.15
CA GLY A 750 -12.03 26.14 -22.72
C GLY A 750 -12.28 26.00 -24.22
N VAL A 751 -12.77 27.06 -24.86
CA VAL A 751 -12.93 27.12 -26.29
C VAL A 751 -11.58 26.99 -27.01
N LYS A 752 -10.52 27.50 -26.38
CA LYS A 752 -9.14 27.13 -26.65
C LYS A 752 -8.66 26.28 -25.48
N THR A 753 -8.35 25.03 -25.76
CA THR A 753 -7.79 24.12 -24.79
C THR A 753 -6.28 24.14 -24.93
N TYR A 754 -5.58 24.44 -23.83
CA TYR A 754 -4.11 24.42 -23.76
C TYR A 754 -3.62 23.23 -22.97
N VAL A 755 -2.59 22.57 -23.48
CA VAL A 755 -1.85 21.51 -22.78
C VAL A 755 -0.41 21.94 -22.66
N HIS A 756 0.01 22.30 -21.47
CA HIS A 756 1.38 22.74 -21.17
C HIS A 756 2.18 21.57 -20.63
N PHE A 757 3.35 21.35 -21.19
CA PHE A 757 4.34 20.39 -20.72
C PHE A 757 5.53 21.16 -20.15
N THR A 758 5.80 20.99 -18.85
CA THR A 758 6.91 21.64 -18.16
C THR A 758 7.80 20.58 -17.54
N ASN A 759 9.08 20.61 -17.84
CA ASN A 759 10.05 19.59 -17.45
C ASN A 759 10.91 20.06 -16.27
N GLU A 760 11.17 19.15 -15.33
CA GLU A 760 12.09 19.32 -14.21
C GLU A 760 12.99 18.08 -14.11
N GLY A 761 14.29 18.27 -14.00
CA GLY A 761 15.31 17.22 -13.89
C GLY A 761 16.11 17.02 -15.19
N ASP A 762 17.14 16.17 -15.11
CA ASP A 762 18.17 16.02 -16.15
C ASP A 762 18.14 14.63 -16.85
N TYR A 763 17.16 13.78 -16.57
CA TYR A 763 17.06 12.47 -17.21
C TYR A 763 16.70 12.60 -18.68
N ASP A 764 17.49 11.96 -19.57
CA ASP A 764 17.21 11.92 -21.00
C ASP A 764 16.11 10.91 -21.31
N THR A 765 14.91 11.41 -21.57
CA THR A 765 13.76 10.57 -21.87
C THR A 765 13.93 9.77 -23.15
N ALA A 766 13.50 8.50 -23.12
CA ALA A 766 13.45 7.65 -24.31
C ALA A 766 12.24 7.97 -25.22
N VAL A 767 11.32 8.81 -24.78
CA VAL A 767 10.12 9.17 -25.55
C VAL A 767 10.52 10.00 -26.76
N GLU A 768 10.30 9.45 -27.95
CA GLU A 768 10.60 10.05 -29.26
C GLU A 768 9.35 10.73 -29.85
N SER A 769 8.17 10.18 -29.61
CA SER A 769 6.92 10.70 -30.15
C SER A 769 5.81 10.81 -29.10
N MET A 770 4.99 11.84 -29.28
CA MET A 770 3.82 12.14 -28.45
C MET A 770 2.55 11.88 -29.25
N TYR A 771 1.58 11.22 -28.60
CA TYR A 771 0.24 11.03 -29.15
C TYR A 771 -0.79 11.43 -28.11
N LEU A 772 -1.55 12.50 -28.36
CA LEU A 772 -2.61 12.97 -27.48
C LEU A 772 -3.96 12.53 -28.04
N ASP A 773 -4.78 11.84 -27.23
CA ASP A 773 -6.17 11.49 -27.54
C ASP A 773 -7.10 12.30 -26.61
N MET A 774 -7.58 13.42 -27.10
CA MET A 774 -8.35 14.40 -26.32
C MET A 774 -9.83 14.19 -26.56
N ILE A 775 -10.55 13.70 -25.57
CA ILE A 775 -12.01 13.51 -25.65
C ILE A 775 -12.67 14.85 -25.80
N HIS A 776 -13.38 15.04 -26.92
CA HIS A 776 -14.17 16.21 -27.14
C HIS A 776 -15.56 15.85 -27.65
N ARG A 777 -16.59 16.54 -27.17
CA ARG A 777 -17.99 16.08 -27.24
C ARG A 777 -18.63 16.16 -28.60
N GLU A 778 -18.40 17.22 -29.36
CA GLU A 778 -19.33 17.48 -30.47
C GLU A 778 -18.70 18.03 -31.75
N LYS A 779 -17.49 18.63 -31.71
CA LYS A 779 -16.97 19.38 -32.87
C LYS A 779 -15.49 19.05 -33.12
N SER A 780 -15.17 18.96 -34.42
CA SER A 780 -13.78 19.05 -34.86
C SER A 780 -13.24 20.44 -34.52
N PRO A 781 -12.01 20.55 -34.00
CA PRO A 781 -11.38 21.87 -33.87
C PRO A 781 -11.18 22.53 -35.23
N PHE A 782 -10.99 23.84 -35.23
CA PHE A 782 -10.64 24.58 -36.42
C PHE A 782 -9.17 24.44 -36.75
N TYR A 783 -8.31 24.46 -35.73
CA TYR A 783 -6.87 24.27 -35.88
C TYR A 783 -6.25 23.76 -34.56
N VAL A 784 -5.07 23.18 -34.69
CA VAL A 784 -4.22 22.74 -33.59
C VAL A 784 -2.83 23.31 -33.80
N GLN A 785 -2.22 23.82 -32.73
CA GLN A 785 -0.88 24.40 -32.75
C GLN A 785 0.06 23.68 -31.78
N LEU A 786 1.32 23.56 -32.18
CA LEU A 786 2.44 23.17 -31.31
C LEU A 786 3.39 24.40 -31.23
N ASP A 787 3.58 24.94 -30.03
CA ASP A 787 4.40 26.15 -29.79
C ASP A 787 4.04 27.32 -30.75
N GLY A 788 2.73 27.56 -30.93
CA GLY A 788 2.20 28.60 -31.79
C GLY A 788 2.26 28.31 -33.29
N LYS A 789 2.79 27.14 -33.73
CA LYS A 789 2.82 26.72 -35.12
C LYS A 789 1.69 25.74 -35.42
N GLU A 790 0.91 26.04 -36.45
CA GLU A 790 -0.20 25.18 -36.85
C GLU A 790 0.29 23.82 -37.34
N LEU A 791 -0.35 22.75 -36.83
CA LEU A 791 -0.12 21.38 -37.27
C LEU A 791 -1.02 21.00 -38.44
N PRO A 792 -0.56 20.13 -39.37
CA PRO A 792 -1.35 19.67 -40.51
C PRO A 792 -2.64 18.94 -40.05
N HIS A 793 -3.76 19.29 -40.67
CA HIS A 793 -5.04 18.60 -40.50
C HIS A 793 -5.19 17.46 -41.48
N PHE A 794 -5.57 16.30 -41.01
CA PHE A 794 -5.85 15.10 -41.79
C PHE A 794 -7.34 14.73 -41.72
N LEU A 795 -8.00 14.61 -42.85
CA LEU A 795 -9.40 14.16 -42.96
C LEU A 795 -9.51 12.62 -42.93
N HIS A 796 -8.43 11.92 -43.19
CA HIS A 796 -8.39 10.46 -43.26
C HIS A 796 -7.44 9.89 -42.24
N ARG A 797 -7.94 9.00 -41.40
CA ARG A 797 -7.18 8.33 -40.30
C ARG A 797 -5.87 7.70 -40.83
N ARG A 798 -5.92 6.96 -41.93
CA ARG A 798 -4.73 6.32 -42.49
C ARG A 798 -3.61 7.33 -42.81
N LYS A 799 -3.92 8.47 -43.43
CA LYS A 799 -2.94 9.50 -43.72
C LYS A 799 -2.35 10.16 -42.46
N PHE A 800 -3.17 10.29 -41.42
CA PHE A 800 -2.73 10.77 -40.12
C PHE A 800 -1.79 9.74 -39.45
N GLU A 801 -2.11 8.46 -39.51
CA GLU A 801 -1.24 7.40 -38.96
C GLU A 801 0.11 7.31 -39.67
N GLU A 802 0.16 7.54 -40.97
CA GLU A 802 1.39 7.55 -41.79
C GLU A 802 2.23 8.85 -41.62
N ALA A 803 1.65 9.94 -41.09
CA ALA A 803 2.33 11.22 -40.93
C ALA A 803 3.22 11.26 -39.70
N GLU A 804 4.29 12.04 -39.71
CA GLU A 804 5.15 12.29 -38.56
C GLU A 804 4.50 13.22 -37.54
N SER A 805 3.76 14.24 -38.01
CA SER A 805 3.03 15.17 -37.13
C SER A 805 1.73 15.64 -37.78
N GLY A 806 0.78 16.02 -36.95
CA GLY A 806 -0.53 16.53 -37.41
C GLY A 806 -1.64 16.18 -36.42
N TRP A 807 -2.86 16.45 -36.87
CA TRP A 807 -4.05 16.10 -36.09
C TRP A 807 -5.18 15.55 -36.94
N TYR A 808 -6.04 14.77 -36.27
CA TYR A 808 -7.22 14.12 -36.87
C TYR A 808 -8.37 14.16 -35.88
N TYR A 809 -9.60 14.43 -36.37
CA TYR A 809 -10.79 14.31 -35.51
C TYR A 809 -11.51 13.00 -35.78
N SER A 810 -11.61 12.16 -34.75
CA SER A 810 -12.35 10.91 -34.81
C SER A 810 -13.83 11.14 -34.50
N GLN A 811 -14.69 11.16 -35.50
CA GLN A 811 -16.13 11.28 -35.27
C GLN A 811 -16.71 10.08 -34.49
N ARG A 812 -16.13 8.88 -34.66
CA ARG A 812 -16.54 7.67 -33.93
C ARG A 812 -16.26 7.75 -32.43
N LEU A 813 -15.06 8.24 -32.07
CA LEU A 813 -14.62 8.37 -30.69
C LEU A 813 -14.90 9.75 -30.09
N LYS A 814 -15.40 10.70 -30.91
CA LYS A 814 -15.56 12.11 -30.51
C LYS A 814 -14.31 12.68 -29.87
N SER A 815 -13.14 12.40 -30.45
CA SER A 815 -11.85 12.83 -29.92
C SER A 815 -10.97 13.50 -30.96
N VAL A 816 -10.16 14.44 -30.47
CA VAL A 816 -9.10 15.09 -31.22
C VAL A 816 -7.80 14.34 -30.98
N GLN A 817 -7.26 13.74 -32.02
CA GLN A 817 -5.99 12.99 -31.97
C GLN A 817 -4.89 13.86 -32.54
N VAL A 818 -3.84 14.10 -31.74
CA VAL A 818 -2.71 14.95 -32.10
C VAL A 818 -1.44 14.15 -31.98
N LYS A 819 -0.57 14.18 -32.97
CA LYS A 819 0.72 13.48 -32.89
C LYS A 819 1.84 14.39 -33.40
N TYR A 820 3.00 14.29 -32.72
CA TYR A 820 4.19 15.08 -33.03
C TYR A 820 5.44 14.44 -32.43
N PRO A 821 6.66 14.71 -33.03
CA PRO A 821 7.93 14.33 -32.39
C PRO A 821 8.09 15.03 -31.04
N ASN A 822 8.54 14.30 -30.02
CA ASN A 822 8.76 14.88 -28.69
C ASN A 822 9.84 15.95 -28.72
N PRO A 823 9.55 17.23 -28.39
CA PRO A 823 10.58 18.29 -28.38
C PRO A 823 11.63 18.11 -27.28
N LYS A 824 11.39 17.22 -26.28
CA LYS A 824 12.25 16.98 -25.10
C LYS A 824 12.59 18.26 -24.33
N LYS A 825 11.67 19.19 -24.29
CA LYS A 825 11.73 20.49 -23.58
C LYS A 825 10.33 20.97 -23.27
N ASP A 826 10.23 22.04 -22.51
CA ASP A 826 8.94 22.71 -22.28
C ASP A 826 8.29 23.06 -23.61
N HIS A 827 6.99 22.77 -23.74
CA HIS A 827 6.22 23.03 -24.95
C HIS A 827 4.73 23.09 -24.65
N GLU A 828 3.96 23.59 -25.63
CA GLU A 828 2.53 23.77 -25.53
C GLU A 828 1.80 23.20 -26.74
N VAL A 829 0.72 22.49 -26.51
CA VAL A 829 -0.26 22.15 -27.55
C VAL A 829 -1.55 22.93 -27.29
N MET A 830 -1.99 23.68 -28.31
CA MET A 830 -3.25 24.42 -28.26
C MET A 830 -4.24 23.86 -29.29
N VAL A 831 -5.46 23.57 -28.83
CA VAL A 831 -6.57 23.10 -29.68
C VAL A 831 -7.68 24.16 -29.66
N SER A 832 -8.01 24.74 -30.83
CA SER A 832 -8.96 25.83 -30.93
C SER A 832 -10.29 25.40 -31.56
N PHE A 833 -11.37 25.70 -30.88
CA PHE A 833 -12.76 25.55 -31.37
C PHE A 833 -13.38 26.90 -31.77
N GLU A 834 -12.56 27.93 -31.91
CA GLU A 834 -12.90 29.24 -32.45
C GLU A 834 -12.31 29.41 -33.84
N GLN A 835 -13.13 29.94 -34.77
CA GLN A 835 -12.71 30.12 -36.16
C GLN A 835 -11.74 31.28 -36.35
N PHE A 836 -11.81 32.30 -35.47
CA PHE A 836 -10.97 33.51 -35.57
C PHE A 836 -10.55 33.98 -34.18
N ASP A 837 -9.35 34.55 -34.11
CA ASP A 837 -8.90 35.32 -32.94
C ASP A 837 -9.60 36.71 -32.98
N LEU A 838 -10.67 36.86 -32.20
CA LEU A 838 -11.42 38.16 -32.12
C LEU A 838 -10.59 39.31 -31.51
N ILE A 839 -9.35 39.03 -31.02
CA ILE A 839 -8.48 40.04 -30.38
C ILE A 839 -7.57 40.74 -31.40
N GLY A 840 -7.55 40.32 -32.62
CA GLY A 840 -6.74 40.91 -33.70
C GLY A 840 -7.42 41.79 -34.69
N MET A 841 -8.72 42.17 -34.47
CA MET A 841 -9.45 43.11 -35.32
C MET A 841 -9.57 44.47 -34.68
#